data_4f9713398b7fd2c76550c3c7dbb11185
#
_entry.id   4f9713398b7fd2c76550c3c7dbb11185
#
_cell.length_a   1.000
_cell.length_b   1.000
_cell.length_c   1.000
_cell.angle_alpha   90.00
_cell.angle_beta   90.00
_cell.angle_gamma   90.00
#
_symmetry.space_group_name_H-M   'P 1'
#
loop_
_entity.id
_entity.type
_entity.pdbx_description
1 polymer ?
#
loop_
_entity_poly.entity_id
_entity_poly.type
_entity_poly.pdbx_seq_one_letter_code
_entity_poly.pdbx_strand_id
1 'polypeptide(L)'
;MVLASNQLRRGPLPELLVYAALTFIFLVPQSLAPSSRIGYVGDSLESVSIVGFLGHQIVSDPGHLFDAGFLHPQRNALTLTDHRLIPSLAVAPVLWASKNPVLAYNTALLLAYVLAAFGGRSFALVLGLGRIPAGFVGALFAFHTYAINEAPRLNIVSHGFVAFALGALIEWLRTGDNRARARFALFLLLQGYCANYHLLYGVLLSSLVIIIFTAGNPRKGLSRLSGLIVPGMAAITLFLPILLPYLKTMSDLDLARSRPRGIDLLHYFSTSPSNWIWGSIGPPARLQQQGPHFVGFLALGLAAAGLVIGLRGFRYDPERSGWVRGAAVLVVTLVALSLGDRLVVAGRDLAPGPYGLLYDFVPGFKLVRIPERLGLFVMLGVSLLGAVALETLVVRGHVRAALSLGALAVFEHFSPLTITTDIPRPSELPAVYRWLAAQTPEPVVELPIRGEALIRQETVEMFFATFHHQREPLGYTAYPTLLSKVVRRSLLDFPSEACLTVLAKIGVHRAIVHEGREVAPDLKDQIFNFGPADRERRFSAAVAEAQLDPVANSDAAEQEGRIVREARFGPWKAGSMSGAGERVYRLVRSDAVIAAPRPQGIRVDSTRLRLRTKEGDASKAFDDLTQTSYSLERPLRGDEFIEARFDAPIAVSGVEIVLRHESAWPTRFRLAVLREDGQWVEAARWDGPHQIQLVEGLLQDPRMGRIGFALDGREVRGVSLLPQTGGTSAAGWSLPEFRILERRPGGGF
;
A
#
# COMPACT_ATOMS: atom_id res chain seq x y z
N MET A 1 -30.00 19.19 29.77
CA MET A 1 -29.28 18.16 30.54
C MET A 1 -30.14 16.98 30.99
N VAL A 2 -31.36 17.15 31.40
CA VAL A 2 -32.26 16.07 31.90
C VAL A 2 -32.71 15.11 30.77
N LEU A 3 -32.91 15.58 29.55
CA LEU A 3 -33.30 14.71 28.41
C LEU A 3 -32.15 13.78 27.92
N ALA A 4 -30.89 14.19 28.08
CA ALA A 4 -29.74 13.39 27.70
C ALA A 4 -29.53 12.16 28.62
N SER A 5 -29.88 12.27 29.91
CA SER A 5 -29.72 11.18 30.89
C SER A 5 -30.68 10.01 30.70
N ASN A 6 -31.86 10.25 30.15
CA ASN A 6 -32.86 9.19 29.89
C ASN A 6 -32.62 8.45 28.56
N GLN A 7 -31.91 9.08 27.62
CA GLN A 7 -31.59 8.44 26.32
C GLN A 7 -30.44 7.41 26.40
N LEU A 8 -29.56 7.53 27.39
CA LEU A 8 -28.50 6.57 27.65
C LEU A 8 -28.96 5.26 28.31
N ARG A 9 -30.19 5.19 28.81
CA ARG A 9 -30.73 4.01 29.53
C ARG A 9 -31.13 2.82 28.65
N ARG A 10 -31.35 3.01 27.35
CA ARG A 10 -31.52 1.88 26.40
C ARG A 10 -30.14 1.57 25.81
N GLY A 11 -29.62 0.36 26.09
CA GLY A 11 -28.29 -0.08 25.63
C GLY A 11 -28.10 0.08 24.12
N PRO A 12 -26.87 0.08 23.64
CA PRO A 12 -26.52 0.30 22.21
C PRO A 12 -26.86 -0.90 21.30
N LEU A 13 -27.40 -1.98 21.84
CA LEU A 13 -27.60 -3.23 21.11
C LEU A 13 -28.46 -3.10 19.83
N PRO A 14 -29.61 -2.35 19.82
CA PRO A 14 -30.37 -2.20 18.59
C PRO A 14 -29.58 -1.52 17.46
N GLU A 15 -28.85 -0.48 17.78
CA GLU A 15 -28.01 0.24 16.78
C GLU A 15 -26.85 -0.62 16.28
N LEU A 16 -26.22 -1.42 17.14
CA LEU A 16 -25.18 -2.37 16.73
C LEU A 16 -25.73 -3.42 15.75
N LEU A 17 -26.93 -3.95 16.00
CA LEU A 17 -27.58 -4.89 15.08
C LEU A 17 -27.90 -4.24 13.74
N VAL A 18 -28.35 -2.98 13.73
CA VAL A 18 -28.60 -2.25 12.48
C VAL A 18 -27.29 -2.06 11.70
N TYR A 19 -26.20 -1.66 12.35
CA TYR A 19 -24.91 -1.48 11.68
C TYR A 19 -24.33 -2.81 11.18
N ALA A 20 -24.48 -3.89 11.93
CA ALA A 20 -24.09 -5.22 11.47
C ALA A 20 -24.91 -5.66 10.23
N ALA A 21 -26.21 -5.42 10.23
CA ALA A 21 -27.08 -5.70 9.08
C ALA A 21 -26.70 -4.85 7.86
N LEU A 22 -26.43 -3.55 8.05
CA LEU A 22 -25.94 -2.68 6.98
C LEU A 22 -24.60 -3.17 6.43
N THR A 23 -23.67 -3.59 7.29
CA THR A 23 -22.38 -4.15 6.85
C THR A 23 -22.62 -5.38 5.97
N PHE A 24 -23.50 -6.27 6.40
CA PHE A 24 -23.85 -7.46 5.62
C PHE A 24 -24.41 -7.09 4.24
N ILE A 25 -25.35 -6.13 4.18
CA ILE A 25 -25.98 -5.66 2.94
C ILE A 25 -24.97 -4.98 2.01
N PHE A 26 -24.16 -4.05 2.52
CA PHE A 26 -23.24 -3.27 1.72
C PHE A 26 -22.05 -4.09 1.19
N LEU A 27 -21.71 -5.21 1.83
CA LEU A 27 -20.64 -6.10 1.40
C LEU A 27 -21.13 -7.30 0.56
N VAL A 28 -22.37 -7.27 0.02
CA VAL A 28 -22.84 -8.29 -0.93
C VAL A 28 -22.03 -8.18 -2.24
N PRO A 29 -21.60 -9.31 -2.86
CA PRO A 29 -21.87 -10.71 -2.51
C PRO A 29 -20.86 -11.36 -1.56
N GLN A 30 -19.80 -10.64 -1.12
CA GLN A 30 -18.77 -11.18 -0.23
C GLN A 30 -19.35 -11.71 1.09
N SER A 31 -20.27 -10.97 1.70
CA SER A 31 -20.93 -11.33 2.97
C SER A 31 -21.75 -12.62 2.90
N LEU A 32 -22.18 -13.06 1.72
CA LEU A 32 -22.97 -14.30 1.55
C LEU A 32 -22.13 -15.58 1.72
N ALA A 33 -20.81 -15.49 1.61
CA ALA A 33 -19.91 -16.63 1.76
C ALA A 33 -18.66 -16.24 2.58
N PRO A 34 -18.81 -15.83 3.86
CA PRO A 34 -17.76 -15.19 4.64
C PRO A 34 -16.55 -16.12 4.92
N SER A 35 -16.72 -17.44 4.80
CA SER A 35 -15.65 -18.42 5.00
C SER A 35 -14.80 -18.71 3.77
N SER A 36 -15.19 -18.20 2.58
CA SER A 36 -14.51 -18.53 1.32
C SER A 36 -14.49 -17.40 0.30
N ARG A 37 -15.23 -16.31 0.52
CA ARG A 37 -15.31 -15.22 -0.46
C ARG A 37 -14.64 -13.95 0.05
N ILE A 38 -13.83 -13.36 -0.82
CA ILE A 38 -13.17 -12.07 -0.59
C ILE A 38 -13.52 -11.11 -1.73
N GLY A 39 -13.06 -9.87 -1.67
CA GLY A 39 -13.01 -8.96 -2.80
C GLY A 39 -12.12 -9.51 -3.93
N TYR A 40 -11.33 -8.68 -4.56
CA TYR A 40 -10.40 -9.14 -5.61
C TYR A 40 -9.09 -9.71 -5.02
N VAL A 41 -8.41 -10.56 -5.77
CA VAL A 41 -7.04 -11.02 -5.49
C VAL A 41 -6.08 -9.82 -5.51
N GLY A 42 -5.21 -9.72 -4.50
CA GLY A 42 -4.36 -8.57 -4.25
C GLY A 42 -4.60 -8.02 -2.84
N ASP A 43 -5.08 -6.79 -2.70
CA ASP A 43 -5.23 -6.13 -1.39
C ASP A 43 -6.11 -6.92 -0.39
N SER A 44 -7.13 -7.65 -0.87
CA SER A 44 -7.93 -8.52 0.01
C SER A 44 -7.12 -9.69 0.53
N LEU A 45 -6.40 -10.42 -0.35
CA LEU A 45 -5.55 -11.54 0.08
C LEU A 45 -4.36 -11.07 0.91
N GLU A 46 -3.77 -9.91 0.61
CA GLU A 46 -2.76 -9.30 1.49
C GLU A 46 -3.32 -9.12 2.91
N SER A 47 -4.54 -8.58 3.01
CA SER A 47 -5.20 -8.39 4.32
C SER A 47 -5.50 -9.72 5.01
N VAL A 48 -5.99 -10.73 4.29
CA VAL A 48 -6.20 -12.10 4.80
C VAL A 48 -4.90 -12.70 5.31
N SER A 49 -3.81 -12.56 4.53
CA SER A 49 -2.50 -13.11 4.86
C SER A 49 -1.91 -12.47 6.12
N ILE A 50 -2.05 -11.14 6.27
CA ILE A 50 -1.57 -10.44 7.47
C ILE A 50 -2.39 -10.82 8.70
N VAL A 51 -3.72 -10.95 8.58
CA VAL A 51 -4.58 -11.44 9.68
C VAL A 51 -4.18 -12.85 10.09
N GLY A 52 -3.96 -13.74 9.11
CA GLY A 52 -3.52 -15.12 9.35
C GLY A 52 -2.15 -15.17 10.00
N PHE A 53 -1.18 -14.45 9.47
CA PHE A 53 0.18 -14.35 9.99
C PHE A 53 0.19 -13.83 11.44
N LEU A 54 -0.42 -12.67 11.71
CA LEU A 54 -0.44 -12.08 13.05
C LEU A 54 -1.15 -12.96 14.08
N GLY A 55 -2.27 -13.59 13.69
CA GLY A 55 -2.99 -14.50 14.57
C GLY A 55 -2.17 -15.75 14.95
N HIS A 56 -1.25 -16.19 14.07
CA HIS A 56 -0.29 -17.25 14.36
C HIS A 56 0.89 -16.71 15.18
N GLN A 57 1.53 -15.64 14.73
CA GLN A 57 2.77 -15.11 15.26
C GLN A 57 2.67 -14.65 16.71
N ILE A 58 1.51 -14.08 17.10
CA ILE A 58 1.30 -13.61 18.48
C ILE A 58 1.41 -14.72 19.53
N VAL A 59 1.17 -15.97 19.18
CA VAL A 59 1.25 -17.13 20.07
C VAL A 59 2.51 -17.97 19.84
N SER A 60 3.06 -17.99 18.63
CA SER A 60 4.23 -18.81 18.29
C SER A 60 5.55 -18.08 18.54
N ASP A 61 5.64 -16.79 18.18
CA ASP A 61 6.87 -15.99 18.33
C ASP A 61 6.56 -14.49 18.44
N PRO A 62 6.01 -14.01 19.59
CA PRO A 62 5.62 -12.62 19.77
C PRO A 62 6.80 -11.64 19.73
N GLY A 63 8.04 -12.10 19.96
CA GLY A 63 9.26 -11.28 19.91
C GLY A 63 9.60 -10.82 18.49
N HIS A 64 9.17 -11.55 17.46
CA HIS A 64 9.41 -11.25 16.04
C HIS A 64 8.11 -10.97 15.29
N LEU A 65 7.21 -10.21 15.90
CA LEU A 65 5.87 -9.92 15.38
C LEU A 65 5.88 -9.23 13.99
N PHE A 66 6.97 -8.53 13.67
CA PHE A 66 7.13 -7.82 12.40
C PHE A 66 7.89 -8.61 11.32
N ASP A 67 8.46 -9.78 11.66
CA ASP A 67 9.18 -10.65 10.73
C ASP A 67 8.19 -11.53 9.95
N ALA A 68 7.43 -10.90 9.05
CA ALA A 68 6.43 -11.60 8.24
C ALA A 68 7.05 -12.68 7.33
N GLY A 69 6.24 -13.67 6.95
CA GLY A 69 6.65 -14.80 6.13
C GLY A 69 6.97 -14.49 4.67
N PHE A 70 6.93 -13.22 4.26
CA PHE A 70 7.22 -12.76 2.90
C PHE A 70 8.46 -11.85 2.86
N LEU A 71 9.02 -11.64 1.67
CA LEU A 71 10.22 -10.85 1.39
C LEU A 71 11.47 -11.35 2.13
N HIS A 72 11.58 -12.67 2.37
CA HIS A 72 12.79 -13.25 2.97
C HIS A 72 14.05 -12.87 2.16
N PRO A 73 15.18 -12.51 2.78
CA PRO A 73 15.50 -12.51 4.23
C PRO A 73 15.21 -11.17 4.96
N GLN A 74 14.39 -10.29 4.40
CA GLN A 74 14.09 -8.98 4.98
C GLN A 74 13.50 -9.13 6.39
N ARG A 75 14.18 -8.56 7.38
CA ARG A 75 13.62 -8.42 8.74
C ARG A 75 12.59 -7.31 8.79
N ASN A 76 11.66 -7.41 9.73
CA ASN A 76 10.56 -6.47 9.90
C ASN A 76 9.74 -6.26 8.60
N ALA A 77 9.60 -7.28 7.75
CA ALA A 77 8.93 -7.16 6.44
C ALA A 77 7.50 -6.62 6.55
N LEU A 78 6.81 -6.87 7.67
CA LEU A 78 5.47 -6.33 7.93
C LEU A 78 5.45 -4.79 7.96
N THR A 79 6.57 -4.12 8.28
CA THR A 79 6.64 -2.65 8.28
C THR A 79 6.63 -2.03 6.88
N LEU A 80 6.79 -2.84 5.83
CA LEU A 80 6.67 -2.41 4.43
C LEU A 80 5.21 -2.27 3.97
N THR A 81 4.26 -2.56 4.86
CA THR A 81 2.83 -2.31 4.74
C THR A 81 2.25 -1.88 6.10
N ASP A 82 0.94 -1.68 6.22
CA ASP A 82 0.29 -1.42 7.51
C ASP A 82 0.09 -2.73 8.30
N HIS A 83 0.41 -2.70 9.59
CA HIS A 83 0.46 -3.91 10.44
C HIS A 83 -0.91 -4.48 10.82
N ARG A 84 -2.01 -3.70 10.83
CA ARG A 84 -3.38 -4.16 11.16
C ARG A 84 -3.49 -4.93 12.49
N LEU A 85 -2.71 -4.55 13.51
CA LEU A 85 -2.55 -5.36 14.72
C LEU A 85 -3.86 -5.54 15.50
N ILE A 86 -4.55 -4.45 15.85
CA ILE A 86 -5.84 -4.54 16.58
C ILE A 86 -6.91 -5.29 15.78
N PRO A 87 -7.16 -5.01 14.50
CA PRO A 87 -8.10 -5.81 13.72
C PRO A 87 -7.77 -7.31 13.74
N SER A 88 -6.50 -7.67 13.59
CA SER A 88 -6.05 -9.07 13.59
C SER A 88 -6.22 -9.74 14.96
N LEU A 89 -5.85 -9.07 16.04
CA LEU A 89 -6.00 -9.58 17.40
C LEU A 89 -7.46 -9.75 17.81
N ALA A 90 -8.34 -8.83 17.40
CA ALA A 90 -9.76 -8.91 17.69
C ALA A 90 -10.42 -10.17 17.12
N VAL A 91 -9.89 -10.68 15.99
CA VAL A 91 -10.42 -11.88 15.31
C VAL A 91 -9.53 -13.12 15.46
N ALA A 92 -8.43 -13.04 16.21
CA ALA A 92 -7.57 -14.18 16.49
C ALA A 92 -8.32 -15.38 17.09
N PRO A 93 -9.27 -15.21 18.03
CA PRO A 93 -10.10 -16.33 18.51
C PRO A 93 -10.90 -17.01 17.40
N VAL A 94 -11.43 -16.24 16.43
CA VAL A 94 -12.14 -16.80 15.27
C VAL A 94 -11.19 -17.62 14.40
N LEU A 95 -9.99 -17.09 14.14
CA LEU A 95 -8.95 -17.79 13.40
C LEU A 95 -8.54 -19.09 14.10
N TRP A 96 -8.28 -19.06 15.41
CA TRP A 96 -7.84 -20.24 16.15
C TRP A 96 -8.88 -21.34 16.21
N ALA A 97 -10.17 -20.95 16.35
CA ALA A 97 -11.30 -21.90 16.38
C ALA A 97 -11.59 -22.50 15.00
N SER A 98 -11.59 -21.67 13.94
CA SER A 98 -12.00 -22.08 12.61
C SER A 98 -10.83 -22.56 11.72
N LYS A 99 -9.61 -22.21 12.05
CA LYS A 99 -8.40 -22.35 11.20
C LYS A 99 -8.55 -21.68 9.84
N ASN A 100 -9.48 -20.74 9.70
CA ASN A 100 -9.86 -20.11 8.45
C ASN A 100 -9.50 -18.61 8.45
N PRO A 101 -8.41 -18.19 7.79
CA PRO A 101 -7.99 -16.79 7.74
C PRO A 101 -8.98 -15.90 6.95
N VAL A 102 -9.72 -16.47 5.97
CA VAL A 102 -10.75 -15.74 5.22
C VAL A 102 -11.93 -15.38 6.11
N LEU A 103 -12.41 -16.33 6.94
CA LEU A 103 -13.47 -16.07 7.90
C LEU A 103 -13.04 -15.02 8.95
N ALA A 104 -11.81 -15.11 9.44
CA ALA A 104 -11.25 -14.13 10.37
C ALA A 104 -11.19 -12.73 9.75
N TYR A 105 -10.70 -12.60 8.51
CA TYR A 105 -10.66 -11.34 7.77
C TYR A 105 -12.07 -10.75 7.57
N ASN A 106 -13.05 -11.55 7.12
CA ASN A 106 -14.42 -11.08 6.93
C ASN A 106 -15.08 -10.64 8.23
N THR A 107 -14.75 -11.33 9.35
CA THR A 107 -15.18 -10.91 10.69
C THR A 107 -14.51 -9.58 11.08
N ALA A 108 -13.23 -9.39 10.77
CA ALA A 108 -12.54 -8.13 11.03
C ALA A 108 -13.16 -6.97 10.23
N LEU A 109 -13.55 -7.19 8.98
CA LEU A 109 -14.28 -6.21 8.18
C LEU A 109 -15.62 -5.83 8.83
N LEU A 110 -16.41 -6.81 9.25
CA LEU A 110 -17.68 -6.55 9.97
C LEU A 110 -17.42 -5.66 11.19
N LEU A 111 -16.43 -6.01 12.02
CA LEU A 111 -16.09 -5.26 13.21
C LEU A 111 -15.59 -3.84 12.88
N ALA A 112 -14.80 -3.67 11.81
CA ALA A 112 -14.28 -2.36 11.40
C ALA A 112 -15.41 -1.41 10.99
N TYR A 113 -16.37 -1.86 10.17
CA TYR A 113 -17.53 -1.04 9.75
C TYR A 113 -18.45 -0.73 10.92
N VAL A 114 -18.77 -1.71 11.77
CA VAL A 114 -19.59 -1.48 12.98
C VAL A 114 -18.90 -0.49 13.92
N LEU A 115 -17.58 -0.60 14.11
CA LEU A 115 -16.79 0.30 14.94
C LEU A 115 -16.77 1.74 14.36
N ALA A 116 -16.63 1.88 13.06
CA ALA A 116 -16.68 3.18 12.39
C ALA A 116 -18.05 3.84 12.55
N ALA A 117 -19.13 3.09 12.31
CA ALA A 117 -20.50 3.57 12.50
C ALA A 117 -20.76 3.99 13.95
N PHE A 118 -20.33 3.17 14.91
CA PHE A 118 -20.52 3.46 16.33
C PHE A 118 -19.66 4.64 16.78
N GLY A 119 -18.46 4.83 16.21
CA GLY A 119 -17.61 5.98 16.42
C GLY A 119 -18.25 7.29 15.95
N GLY A 120 -18.75 7.33 14.71
CA GLY A 120 -19.46 8.48 14.15
C GLY A 120 -20.71 8.84 14.95
N ARG A 121 -21.52 7.81 15.32
CA ARG A 121 -22.68 7.99 16.21
C ARG A 121 -22.30 8.60 17.56
N SER A 122 -21.25 8.05 18.19
CA SER A 122 -20.82 8.52 19.52
C SER A 122 -20.32 9.96 19.46
N PHE A 123 -19.60 10.31 18.39
CA PHE A 123 -19.16 11.68 18.15
C PHE A 123 -20.34 12.65 18.01
N ALA A 124 -21.36 12.28 17.24
CA ALA A 124 -22.58 13.07 17.07
C ALA A 124 -23.36 13.29 18.38
N LEU A 125 -23.43 12.27 19.24
CA LEU A 125 -24.04 12.38 20.57
C LEU A 125 -23.28 13.37 21.48
N VAL A 126 -21.95 13.37 21.44
CA VAL A 126 -21.11 14.34 22.16
C VAL A 126 -21.38 15.78 21.71
N LEU A 127 -21.72 15.97 20.42
CA LEU A 127 -22.13 17.28 19.89
C LEU A 127 -23.56 17.68 20.26
N GLY A 128 -24.30 16.83 20.97
CA GLY A 128 -25.66 17.09 21.45
C GLY A 128 -26.77 16.73 20.48
N LEU A 129 -26.48 15.99 19.41
CA LEU A 129 -27.52 15.48 18.49
C LEU A 129 -28.31 14.34 19.13
N GLY A 130 -29.61 14.23 18.80
CA GLY A 130 -30.46 13.12 19.23
C GLY A 130 -30.07 11.78 18.62
N ARG A 131 -30.66 10.68 19.14
CA ARG A 131 -30.29 9.29 18.72
C ARG A 131 -30.49 9.02 17.24
N ILE A 132 -31.59 9.50 16.63
CA ILE A 132 -31.88 9.27 15.20
C ILE A 132 -30.86 9.99 14.30
N PRO A 133 -30.62 11.32 14.43
CA PRO A 133 -29.57 11.98 13.65
C PRO A 133 -28.16 11.44 13.94
N ALA A 134 -27.86 11.07 15.18
CA ALA A 134 -26.59 10.43 15.51
C ALA A 134 -26.44 9.05 14.85
N GLY A 135 -27.51 8.26 14.78
CA GLY A 135 -27.55 7.01 14.02
C GLY A 135 -27.26 7.21 12.55
N PHE A 136 -27.83 8.26 11.94
CA PHE A 136 -27.52 8.66 10.56
C PHE A 136 -26.06 9.01 10.37
N VAL A 137 -25.45 9.82 11.27
CA VAL A 137 -24.01 10.15 11.21
C VAL A 137 -23.17 8.87 11.20
N GLY A 138 -23.46 7.94 12.10
CA GLY A 138 -22.76 6.67 12.16
C GLY A 138 -22.89 5.87 10.86
N ALA A 139 -24.10 5.71 10.36
CA ALA A 139 -24.35 4.95 9.14
C ALA A 139 -23.67 5.57 7.93
N LEU A 140 -23.82 6.89 7.72
CA LEU A 140 -23.23 7.54 6.54
C LEU A 140 -21.70 7.60 6.62
N PHE A 141 -21.12 7.78 7.81
CA PHE A 141 -19.66 7.76 8.01
C PHE A 141 -19.05 6.38 7.71
N ALA A 142 -19.76 5.29 7.97
CA ALA A 142 -19.25 3.95 7.72
C ALA A 142 -19.57 3.44 6.31
N PHE A 143 -20.76 3.74 5.76
CA PHE A 143 -21.29 3.08 4.56
C PHE A 143 -21.35 3.99 3.33
N HIS A 144 -20.48 4.98 3.23
CA HIS A 144 -20.39 5.79 2.01
C HIS A 144 -19.56 5.12 0.90
N THR A 145 -19.76 5.58 -0.32
CA THR A 145 -19.19 4.96 -1.54
C THR A 145 -17.69 4.69 -1.45
N TYR A 146 -16.89 5.67 -0.98
CA TYR A 146 -15.44 5.48 -0.90
C TYR A 146 -15.06 4.41 0.15
N ALA A 147 -15.69 4.40 1.33
CA ALA A 147 -15.42 3.38 2.34
C ALA A 147 -15.75 1.96 1.83
N ILE A 148 -16.84 1.79 1.08
CA ILE A 148 -17.21 0.49 0.50
C ILE A 148 -16.22 0.08 -0.60
N ASN A 149 -15.77 1.03 -1.44
CA ASN A 149 -14.75 0.76 -2.45
C ASN A 149 -13.40 0.34 -1.83
N GLU A 150 -13.10 0.80 -0.63
CA GLU A 150 -11.90 0.43 0.14
C GLU A 150 -12.07 -0.85 0.99
N ALA A 151 -13.20 -1.55 0.93
CA ALA A 151 -13.43 -2.79 1.68
C ALA A 151 -12.32 -3.86 1.52
N PRO A 152 -11.66 -4.02 0.35
CA PRO A 152 -10.53 -4.93 0.21
C PRO A 152 -9.35 -4.64 1.15
N ARG A 153 -9.22 -3.38 1.61
CA ARG A 153 -8.11 -2.88 2.42
C ARG A 153 -8.52 -2.69 3.87
N LEU A 154 -8.40 -3.75 4.68
CA LEU A 154 -8.82 -3.76 6.09
C LEU A 154 -8.21 -2.59 6.89
N ASN A 155 -6.96 -2.20 6.62
CA ASN A 155 -6.30 -1.07 7.26
C ASN A 155 -6.99 0.27 6.96
N ILE A 156 -7.60 0.43 5.77
CA ILE A 156 -8.26 1.68 5.39
C ILE A 156 -9.65 1.80 6.02
N VAL A 157 -10.41 0.72 6.07
CA VAL A 157 -11.74 0.73 6.69
C VAL A 157 -11.69 0.69 8.22
N SER A 158 -10.53 0.41 8.83
CA SER A 158 -10.32 0.41 10.28
C SER A 158 -10.06 1.81 10.85
N HIS A 159 -10.92 2.79 10.54
CA HIS A 159 -10.76 4.21 10.91
C HIS A 159 -11.67 4.68 12.07
N GLY A 160 -12.43 3.76 12.66
CA GLY A 160 -13.49 4.09 13.61
C GLY A 160 -13.02 4.79 14.89
N PHE A 161 -11.83 4.47 15.40
CA PHE A 161 -11.31 5.09 16.61
C PHE A 161 -11.01 6.58 16.46
N VAL A 162 -10.78 7.09 15.24
CA VAL A 162 -10.62 8.53 15.00
C VAL A 162 -11.85 9.31 15.44
N ALA A 163 -13.06 8.84 15.10
CA ALA A 163 -14.30 9.52 15.49
C ALA A 163 -14.51 9.50 17.01
N PHE A 164 -14.18 8.41 17.70
CA PHE A 164 -14.18 8.35 19.17
C PHE A 164 -13.17 9.33 19.79
N ALA A 165 -11.96 9.40 19.20
CA ALA A 165 -10.92 10.32 19.66
C ALA A 165 -11.38 11.79 19.53
N LEU A 166 -11.95 12.16 18.37
CA LEU A 166 -12.48 13.52 18.15
C LEU A 166 -13.60 13.85 19.13
N GLY A 167 -14.50 12.92 19.40
CA GLY A 167 -15.55 13.10 20.41
C GLY A 167 -14.97 13.34 21.80
N ALA A 168 -14.04 12.52 22.24
CA ALA A 168 -13.38 12.65 23.52
C ALA A 168 -12.55 13.95 23.63
N LEU A 169 -11.90 14.39 22.53
CA LEU A 169 -11.19 15.66 22.45
C LEU A 169 -12.13 16.86 22.66
N ILE A 170 -13.26 16.89 21.94
CA ILE A 170 -14.26 17.97 22.07
C ILE A 170 -14.84 18.01 23.48
N GLU A 171 -15.16 16.86 24.05
CA GLU A 171 -15.63 16.77 25.44
C GLU A 171 -14.57 17.34 26.41
N TRP A 172 -13.31 16.98 26.25
CA TRP A 172 -12.20 17.54 27.01
C TRP A 172 -12.08 19.05 26.85
N LEU A 173 -12.08 19.55 25.63
CA LEU A 173 -11.95 20.98 25.34
C LEU A 173 -13.10 21.79 25.97
N ARG A 174 -14.31 21.23 26.03
CA ARG A 174 -15.50 21.88 26.62
C ARG A 174 -15.48 21.84 28.14
N THR A 175 -15.28 20.65 28.70
CA THR A 175 -15.51 20.37 30.14
C THR A 175 -14.24 20.41 30.98
N GLY A 176 -13.07 20.03 30.39
CA GLY A 176 -11.83 19.77 31.13
C GLY A 176 -11.82 18.47 31.92
N ASP A 177 -12.73 17.54 31.60
CA ASP A 177 -12.77 16.25 32.28
C ASP A 177 -11.56 15.38 31.93
N ASN A 178 -10.78 15.02 32.95
CA ASN A 178 -9.59 14.18 32.79
C ASN A 178 -9.89 12.80 32.19
N ARG A 179 -11.10 12.27 32.37
CA ARG A 179 -11.50 10.99 31.76
C ARG A 179 -11.69 11.14 30.25
N ALA A 180 -12.26 12.26 29.81
CA ALA A 180 -12.36 12.58 28.37
C ALA A 180 -10.98 12.72 27.74
N ARG A 181 -10.04 13.39 28.42
CA ARG A 181 -8.65 13.53 28.02
C ARG A 181 -7.95 12.17 27.88
N ALA A 182 -8.10 11.29 28.88
CA ALA A 182 -7.52 9.94 28.83
C ALA A 182 -8.12 9.09 27.70
N ARG A 183 -9.45 9.18 27.47
CA ARG A 183 -10.13 8.50 26.35
C ARG A 183 -9.61 9.01 24.99
N PHE A 184 -9.36 10.30 24.86
CA PHE A 184 -8.77 10.87 23.63
C PHE A 184 -7.43 10.20 23.31
N ALA A 185 -6.49 10.18 24.27
CA ALA A 185 -5.17 9.57 24.09
C ALA A 185 -5.30 8.06 23.81
N LEU A 186 -6.17 7.35 24.54
CA LEU A 186 -6.42 5.94 24.33
C LEU A 186 -6.94 5.64 22.92
N PHE A 187 -7.94 6.38 22.42
CA PHE A 187 -8.51 6.13 21.11
C PHE A 187 -7.54 6.46 19.98
N LEU A 188 -6.70 7.50 20.13
CA LEU A 188 -5.62 7.74 19.16
C LEU A 188 -4.58 6.61 19.18
N LEU A 189 -4.21 6.13 20.35
CA LEU A 189 -3.30 4.99 20.51
C LEU A 189 -3.88 3.73 19.83
N LEU A 190 -5.13 3.39 20.13
CA LEU A 190 -5.82 2.25 19.50
C LEU A 190 -5.91 2.42 17.98
N GLN A 191 -6.13 3.65 17.49
CA GLN A 191 -6.10 3.91 16.05
C GLN A 191 -4.72 3.65 15.44
N GLY A 192 -3.64 4.03 16.13
CA GLY A 192 -2.27 3.71 15.72
C GLY A 192 -2.04 2.21 15.61
N TYR A 193 -2.55 1.43 16.55
CA TYR A 193 -2.50 -0.04 16.50
C TYR A 193 -3.42 -0.68 15.44
N CYS A 194 -4.36 0.07 14.86
CA CYS A 194 -5.12 -0.38 13.69
C CYS A 194 -4.39 -0.10 12.38
N ALA A 195 -3.93 1.14 12.19
CA ALA A 195 -3.27 1.58 10.96
C ALA A 195 -2.52 2.91 11.17
N ASN A 196 -1.27 2.97 10.72
CA ASN A 196 -0.42 4.14 10.82
C ASN A 196 -1.01 5.35 10.07
N TYR A 197 -1.61 5.13 8.91
CA TYR A 197 -2.29 6.17 8.12
C TYR A 197 -3.32 6.92 8.94
N HIS A 198 -4.18 6.20 9.61
CA HIS A 198 -5.29 6.79 10.35
C HIS A 198 -4.85 7.42 11.67
N LEU A 199 -3.74 6.97 12.27
CA LEU A 199 -3.12 7.70 13.38
C LEU A 199 -2.68 9.08 12.91
N LEU A 200 -1.97 9.18 11.78
CA LEU A 200 -1.49 10.45 11.22
C LEU A 200 -2.67 11.38 10.88
N TYR A 201 -3.72 10.85 10.25
CA TYR A 201 -4.93 11.61 9.97
C TYR A 201 -5.71 11.98 11.24
N GLY A 202 -5.76 11.10 12.23
CA GLY A 202 -6.36 11.39 13.54
C GLY A 202 -5.65 12.54 14.25
N VAL A 203 -4.32 12.60 14.20
CA VAL A 203 -3.53 13.73 14.72
C VAL A 203 -3.81 15.01 13.94
N LEU A 204 -3.84 14.97 12.61
CA LEU A 204 -4.18 16.11 11.76
C LEU A 204 -5.58 16.65 12.08
N LEU A 205 -6.60 15.79 12.11
CA LEU A 205 -7.97 16.16 12.43
C LEU A 205 -8.11 16.73 13.85
N SER A 206 -7.41 16.14 14.82
CA SER A 206 -7.37 16.64 16.20
C SER A 206 -6.75 18.04 16.26
N SER A 207 -5.67 18.27 15.51
CA SER A 207 -5.04 19.58 15.41
C SER A 207 -5.98 20.63 14.80
N LEU A 208 -6.69 20.28 13.71
CA LEU A 208 -7.69 21.16 13.10
C LEU A 208 -8.84 21.48 14.07
N VAL A 209 -9.35 20.48 14.81
CA VAL A 209 -10.39 20.69 15.83
C VAL A 209 -9.89 21.63 16.94
N ILE A 210 -8.65 21.43 17.42
CA ILE A 210 -8.04 22.30 18.44
C ILE A 210 -7.92 23.74 17.91
N ILE A 211 -7.46 23.94 16.69
CA ILE A 211 -7.32 25.25 16.05
C ILE A 211 -8.69 25.94 15.94
N ILE A 212 -9.70 25.25 15.42
CA ILE A 212 -11.06 25.77 15.27
C ILE A 212 -11.65 26.14 16.63
N PHE A 213 -11.51 25.27 17.64
CA PHE A 213 -12.00 25.51 18.99
C PHE A 213 -11.29 26.71 19.64
N THR A 214 -9.96 26.80 19.51
CA THR A 214 -9.14 27.87 20.09
C THR A 214 -9.43 29.18 19.42
N ALA A 215 -9.64 29.22 18.10
CA ALA A 215 -10.07 30.45 17.40
C ALA A 215 -11.41 31.01 17.92
N GLY A 216 -12.35 30.12 18.27
CA GLY A 216 -13.63 30.54 18.88
C GLY A 216 -13.55 30.82 20.38
N ASN A 217 -12.59 30.26 21.10
CA ASN A 217 -12.43 30.34 22.56
C ASN A 217 -10.95 30.42 22.99
N PRO A 218 -10.21 31.51 22.71
CA PRO A 218 -8.74 31.53 22.85
C PRO A 218 -8.25 31.19 24.25
N ARG A 219 -8.84 31.81 25.29
CA ARG A 219 -8.42 31.55 26.68
C ARG A 219 -8.61 30.08 27.11
N LYS A 220 -9.75 29.47 26.78
CA LYS A 220 -10.00 28.08 27.09
C LYS A 220 -9.12 27.15 26.25
N GLY A 221 -8.99 27.40 24.95
CA GLY A 221 -8.17 26.58 24.04
C GLY A 221 -6.72 26.49 24.53
N LEU A 222 -6.09 27.65 24.75
CA LEU A 222 -4.69 27.73 25.23
C LEU A 222 -4.50 27.05 26.61
N SER A 223 -5.42 27.28 27.55
CA SER A 223 -5.32 26.63 28.88
C SER A 223 -5.49 25.13 28.87
N ARG A 224 -6.13 24.55 27.81
CA ARG A 224 -6.30 23.10 27.66
C ARG A 224 -5.12 22.43 26.96
N LEU A 225 -4.35 23.14 26.13
CA LEU A 225 -3.24 22.54 25.36
C LEU A 225 -2.19 21.88 26.25
N SER A 226 -1.78 22.54 27.34
CA SER A 226 -0.80 21.97 28.29
C SER A 226 -1.28 20.66 28.90
N GLY A 227 -2.58 20.50 29.09
CA GLY A 227 -3.18 19.27 29.61
C GLY A 227 -3.01 18.05 28.68
N LEU A 228 -2.74 18.24 27.39
CA LEU A 228 -2.55 17.15 26.44
C LEU A 228 -1.12 16.59 26.41
N ILE A 229 -0.14 17.28 27.02
CA ILE A 229 1.28 16.89 27.00
C ILE A 229 1.47 15.51 27.63
N VAL A 230 1.05 15.32 28.89
CA VAL A 230 1.26 14.07 29.61
C VAL A 230 0.58 12.88 28.95
N PRO A 231 -0.73 12.91 28.60
CA PRO A 231 -1.34 11.77 27.93
C PRO A 231 -0.81 11.56 26.51
N GLY A 232 -0.37 12.63 25.82
CA GLY A 232 0.31 12.52 24.54
C GLY A 232 1.65 11.81 24.65
N MET A 233 2.48 12.18 25.63
CA MET A 233 3.75 11.48 25.91
C MET A 233 3.50 10.01 26.26
N ALA A 234 2.51 9.72 27.12
CA ALA A 234 2.16 8.35 27.46
C ALA A 234 1.73 7.54 26.23
N ALA A 235 0.89 8.12 25.36
CA ALA A 235 0.47 7.47 24.10
C ALA A 235 1.66 7.22 23.17
N ILE A 236 2.58 8.17 23.02
CA ILE A 236 3.81 8.00 22.23
C ILE A 236 4.66 6.87 22.81
N THR A 237 4.89 6.87 24.13
CA THR A 237 5.69 5.81 24.78
C THR A 237 5.09 4.43 24.57
N LEU A 238 3.76 4.30 24.72
CA LEU A 238 3.06 3.04 24.47
C LEU A 238 3.05 2.65 22.98
N PHE A 239 3.20 3.60 22.07
CA PHE A 239 3.28 3.34 20.63
C PHE A 239 4.70 2.99 20.15
N LEU A 240 5.75 3.22 20.95
CA LEU A 240 7.14 2.94 20.58
C LEU A 240 7.39 1.51 20.09
N PRO A 241 6.80 0.44 20.67
CA PRO A 241 7.01 -0.91 20.16
C PRO A 241 6.57 -1.11 18.71
N ILE A 242 5.60 -0.33 18.25
CA ILE A 242 5.16 -0.30 16.85
C ILE A 242 6.04 0.64 16.02
N LEU A 243 6.32 1.83 16.53
CA LEU A 243 7.00 2.88 15.80
C LEU A 243 8.46 2.53 15.48
N LEU A 244 9.19 1.96 16.44
CA LEU A 244 10.63 1.69 16.30
C LEU A 244 10.97 0.74 15.14
N PRO A 245 10.27 -0.41 14.91
CA PRO A 245 10.48 -1.24 13.73
C PRO A 245 10.28 -0.49 12.42
N TYR A 246 9.25 0.37 12.33
CA TYR A 246 9.01 1.21 11.14
C TYR A 246 10.15 2.19 10.89
N LEU A 247 10.58 2.94 11.92
CA LEU A 247 11.68 3.90 11.80
C LEU A 247 12.98 3.21 11.39
N LYS A 248 13.25 2.02 11.98
CA LYS A 248 14.41 1.22 11.61
C LYS A 248 14.36 0.80 10.15
N THR A 249 13.28 0.18 9.69
CA THR A 249 13.15 -0.25 8.30
C THR A 249 13.24 0.92 7.32
N MET A 250 12.64 2.07 7.65
CA MET A 250 12.75 3.27 6.83
C MET A 250 14.19 3.76 6.69
N SER A 251 14.94 3.76 7.79
CA SER A 251 16.35 4.12 7.79
C SER A 251 17.21 3.09 7.05
N ASP A 252 16.96 1.80 7.31
CA ASP A 252 17.74 0.70 6.73
C ASP A 252 17.55 0.59 5.20
N LEU A 253 16.41 1.02 4.67
CA LEU A 253 16.07 0.94 3.25
C LEU A 253 16.07 2.30 2.54
N ASP A 254 16.30 3.40 3.27
CA ASP A 254 16.20 4.78 2.77
C ASP A 254 14.88 5.02 1.99
N LEU A 255 13.76 4.65 2.64
CA LEU A 255 12.45 4.71 2.00
C LEU A 255 11.98 6.17 1.91
N ALA A 256 11.72 6.63 0.70
CA ALA A 256 11.10 7.90 0.40
C ALA A 256 10.00 7.72 -0.65
N ARG A 257 9.07 8.65 -0.72
CA ARG A 257 8.05 8.70 -1.79
C ARG A 257 8.09 10.06 -2.48
N SER A 258 7.84 10.05 -3.77
CA SER A 258 7.57 11.26 -4.54
C SER A 258 6.30 11.96 -4.02
N ARG A 259 6.17 13.26 -4.31
CA ARG A 259 4.97 14.03 -3.95
C ARG A 259 3.71 13.37 -4.51
N PRO A 260 2.72 13.08 -3.67
CA PRO A 260 1.53 12.37 -4.10
C PRO A 260 0.56 13.30 -4.80
N ARG A 261 0.12 12.91 -5.99
CA ARG A 261 -1.07 13.50 -6.59
C ARG A 261 -2.30 13.00 -5.85
N GLY A 262 -3.26 13.90 -5.60
CA GLY A 262 -4.57 13.53 -5.07
C GLY A 262 -5.58 13.22 -6.18
N ILE A 263 -6.85 13.29 -5.82
CA ILE A 263 -7.96 13.10 -6.77
C ILE A 263 -8.34 14.40 -7.50
N ASP A 264 -9.03 14.24 -8.62
CA ASP A 264 -9.76 15.34 -9.26
C ASP A 264 -11.04 15.66 -8.44
N LEU A 265 -11.38 16.94 -8.29
CA LEU A 265 -12.56 17.36 -7.55
C LEU A 265 -13.87 16.72 -8.02
N LEU A 266 -13.97 16.35 -9.31
CA LEU A 266 -15.16 15.69 -9.87
C LEU A 266 -15.42 14.30 -9.28
N HIS A 267 -14.42 13.65 -8.65
CA HIS A 267 -14.63 12.36 -7.99
C HIS A 267 -15.62 12.44 -6.83
N TYR A 268 -15.75 13.61 -6.17
CA TYR A 268 -16.74 13.83 -5.13
C TYR A 268 -18.20 13.83 -5.64
N PHE A 269 -18.39 13.96 -6.96
CA PHE A 269 -19.68 13.92 -7.63
C PHE A 269 -19.84 12.69 -8.54
N SER A 270 -18.90 11.76 -8.53
CA SER A 270 -18.88 10.57 -9.36
C SER A 270 -18.96 9.31 -8.50
N THR A 271 -19.77 8.35 -8.91
CA THR A 271 -19.97 7.10 -8.18
C THR A 271 -19.49 5.88 -8.98
N SER A 272 -19.48 4.70 -8.35
CA SER A 272 -19.21 3.42 -9.02
C SER A 272 -20.29 3.13 -10.08
N PRO A 273 -19.93 2.54 -11.23
CA PRO A 273 -20.91 2.04 -12.20
C PRO A 273 -21.89 1.02 -11.61
N SER A 274 -21.53 0.32 -10.53
CA SER A 274 -22.40 -0.63 -9.83
C SER A 274 -23.38 0.04 -8.87
N ASN A 275 -23.34 1.36 -8.67
CA ASN A 275 -24.28 2.04 -7.79
C ASN A 275 -25.70 1.95 -8.35
N TRP A 276 -26.66 1.57 -7.51
CA TRP A 276 -28.02 1.30 -7.95
C TRP A 276 -28.81 2.53 -8.39
N ILE A 277 -28.52 3.69 -7.85
CA ILE A 277 -29.27 4.93 -8.16
C ILE A 277 -28.50 5.77 -9.19
N TRP A 278 -27.22 5.95 -8.99
CA TRP A 278 -26.39 6.94 -9.71
C TRP A 278 -25.30 6.32 -10.59
N GLY A 279 -25.34 5.01 -10.84
CA GLY A 279 -24.27 4.28 -11.54
C GLY A 279 -23.98 4.79 -12.95
N SER A 280 -24.92 5.48 -13.60
CA SER A 280 -24.71 6.14 -14.88
C SER A 280 -23.84 7.40 -14.79
N ILE A 281 -23.65 7.98 -13.59
CA ILE A 281 -22.80 9.14 -13.33
C ILE A 281 -21.41 8.66 -12.90
N GLY A 282 -20.76 7.87 -13.74
CA GLY A 282 -19.37 7.43 -13.51
C GLY A 282 -18.36 8.54 -13.81
N PRO A 283 -17.14 8.45 -13.26
CA PRO A 283 -16.06 9.37 -13.64
C PRO A 283 -15.76 9.21 -15.14
N PRO A 284 -15.39 10.30 -15.85
CA PRO A 284 -14.90 10.21 -17.22
C PRO A 284 -13.79 9.15 -17.33
N ALA A 285 -13.69 8.45 -18.48
CA ALA A 285 -12.73 7.35 -18.67
C ALA A 285 -11.28 7.73 -18.29
N ARG A 286 -10.90 8.99 -18.47
CA ARG A 286 -9.59 9.55 -18.08
C ARG A 286 -9.37 9.63 -16.56
N LEU A 287 -10.45 9.61 -15.74
CA LEU A 287 -10.42 9.70 -14.29
C LEU A 287 -10.64 8.34 -13.60
N GLN A 288 -10.81 7.25 -14.36
CA GLN A 288 -11.13 5.91 -13.83
C GLN A 288 -9.98 5.24 -13.06
N GLN A 289 -8.81 5.87 -13.01
CA GLN A 289 -7.64 5.33 -12.27
C GLN A 289 -7.76 5.45 -10.75
N GLN A 290 -8.68 6.27 -10.25
CA GLN A 290 -8.90 6.54 -8.83
C GLN A 290 -10.31 6.10 -8.43
N GLY A 291 -10.47 5.60 -7.20
CA GLY A 291 -11.78 5.16 -6.70
C GLY A 291 -12.78 6.30 -6.57
N PRO A 292 -14.11 6.05 -6.71
CA PRO A 292 -15.13 7.06 -6.57
C PRO A 292 -15.23 7.57 -5.13
N HIS A 293 -15.31 8.90 -4.95
CA HIS A 293 -15.46 9.58 -3.66
C HIS A 293 -16.86 10.19 -3.49
N PHE A 294 -17.85 9.66 -4.15
CA PHE A 294 -19.21 10.19 -4.19
C PHE A 294 -19.73 10.57 -2.80
N VAL A 295 -20.11 11.84 -2.63
CA VAL A 295 -20.62 12.38 -1.36
C VAL A 295 -22.10 12.07 -1.14
N GLY A 296 -22.83 11.75 -2.20
CA GLY A 296 -24.29 11.61 -2.20
C GLY A 296 -24.99 12.96 -2.46
N PHE A 297 -25.88 12.99 -3.41
CA PHE A 297 -26.63 14.22 -3.71
C PHE A 297 -27.64 14.55 -2.61
N LEU A 298 -28.34 13.56 -2.06
CA LEU A 298 -29.25 13.74 -0.95
C LEU A 298 -28.49 14.08 0.34
N ALA A 299 -27.37 13.39 0.60
CA ALA A 299 -26.49 13.69 1.74
C ALA A 299 -25.97 15.16 1.67
N LEU A 300 -25.55 15.61 0.47
CA LEU A 300 -25.10 16.97 0.23
C LEU A 300 -26.25 17.99 0.43
N GLY A 301 -27.45 17.69 -0.08
CA GLY A 301 -28.65 18.51 0.12
C GLY A 301 -29.02 18.66 1.59
N LEU A 302 -28.99 17.56 2.35
CA LEU A 302 -29.21 17.57 3.80
C LEU A 302 -28.10 18.37 4.52
N ALA A 303 -26.84 18.25 4.12
CA ALA A 303 -25.72 18.99 4.69
C ALA A 303 -25.86 20.49 4.43
N ALA A 304 -26.24 20.90 3.22
CA ALA A 304 -26.50 22.29 2.88
C ALA A 304 -27.67 22.88 3.70
N ALA A 305 -28.77 22.14 3.82
CA ALA A 305 -29.91 22.53 4.65
C ALA A 305 -29.49 22.66 6.13
N GLY A 306 -28.74 21.68 6.66
CA GLY A 306 -28.26 21.69 8.03
C GLY A 306 -27.29 22.83 8.31
N LEU A 307 -26.41 23.16 7.36
CA LEU A 307 -25.52 24.33 7.44
C LEU A 307 -26.33 25.63 7.54
N VAL A 308 -27.32 25.84 6.65
CA VAL A 308 -28.17 27.02 6.66
C VAL A 308 -28.95 27.16 7.99
N ILE A 309 -29.54 26.03 8.46
CA ILE A 309 -30.29 26.00 9.73
C ILE A 309 -29.34 26.32 10.89
N GLY A 310 -28.16 25.70 10.96
CA GLY A 310 -27.20 25.92 12.04
C GLY A 310 -26.67 27.36 12.05
N LEU A 311 -26.43 27.97 10.89
CA LEU A 311 -25.97 29.35 10.81
C LEU A 311 -27.08 30.35 11.20
N ARG A 312 -28.34 30.12 10.78
CA ARG A 312 -29.48 30.97 11.17
C ARG A 312 -29.78 30.90 12.68
N GLY A 313 -29.46 29.77 13.32
CA GLY A 313 -29.63 29.54 14.76
C GLY A 313 -28.63 30.29 15.65
N PHE A 314 -27.66 31.00 15.09
CA PHE A 314 -26.53 31.63 15.82
C PHE A 314 -26.93 32.49 17.04
N ARG A 315 -28.07 33.19 16.95
CA ARG A 315 -28.56 34.04 18.05
C ARG A 315 -29.18 33.22 19.20
N TYR A 316 -29.67 32.02 18.93
CA TYR A 316 -30.42 31.21 19.88
C TYR A 316 -29.59 30.07 20.49
N ASP A 317 -28.63 29.53 19.73
CA ASP A 317 -27.72 28.46 20.16
C ASP A 317 -26.31 28.72 19.56
N PRO A 318 -25.51 29.54 20.21
CA PRO A 318 -24.16 29.89 19.75
C PRO A 318 -23.22 28.67 19.72
N GLU A 319 -23.39 27.74 20.66
CA GLU A 319 -22.54 26.53 20.73
C GLU A 319 -22.80 25.63 19.52
N ARG A 320 -24.07 25.35 19.21
CA ARG A 320 -24.46 24.59 18.02
C ARG A 320 -23.95 25.26 16.73
N SER A 321 -24.15 26.52 16.61
CA SER A 321 -23.68 27.30 15.46
C SER A 321 -22.15 27.31 15.35
N GLY A 322 -21.43 27.25 16.47
CA GLY A 322 -19.99 27.17 16.53
C GLY A 322 -19.47 25.88 15.93
N TRP A 323 -19.97 24.72 16.37
CA TRP A 323 -19.51 23.44 15.83
C TRP A 323 -20.02 23.18 14.39
N VAL A 324 -21.19 23.72 13.99
CA VAL A 324 -21.66 23.65 12.58
C VAL A 324 -20.68 24.38 11.65
N ARG A 325 -20.24 25.58 12.03
CA ARG A 325 -19.21 26.32 11.28
C ARG A 325 -17.89 25.53 11.25
N GLY A 326 -17.49 24.97 12.40
CA GLY A 326 -16.31 24.14 12.50
C GLY A 326 -16.36 22.92 11.59
N ALA A 327 -17.51 22.23 11.53
CA ALA A 327 -17.72 21.10 10.61
C ALA A 327 -17.63 21.51 9.13
N ALA A 328 -18.19 22.66 8.76
CA ALA A 328 -18.09 23.19 7.40
C ALA A 328 -16.63 23.54 7.02
N VAL A 329 -15.91 24.21 7.90
CA VAL A 329 -14.46 24.50 7.71
C VAL A 329 -13.68 23.20 7.56
N LEU A 330 -13.95 22.21 8.40
CA LEU A 330 -13.29 20.91 8.34
C LEU A 330 -13.54 20.22 7.00
N VAL A 331 -14.79 20.17 6.51
CA VAL A 331 -15.12 19.60 5.20
C VAL A 331 -14.33 20.26 4.09
N VAL A 332 -14.34 21.60 4.02
CA VAL A 332 -13.62 22.36 2.97
C VAL A 332 -12.11 22.08 3.04
N THR A 333 -11.53 22.09 4.25
CA THR A 333 -10.10 21.82 4.45
C THR A 333 -9.73 20.39 4.02
N LEU A 334 -10.53 19.39 4.40
CA LEU A 334 -10.25 18.01 4.07
C LEU A 334 -10.43 17.71 2.57
N VAL A 335 -11.45 18.32 1.93
CA VAL A 335 -11.57 18.26 0.47
C VAL A 335 -10.33 18.86 -0.19
N ALA A 336 -9.91 20.05 0.20
CA ALA A 336 -8.74 20.70 -0.38
C ALA A 336 -7.46 19.88 -0.20
N LEU A 337 -7.24 19.29 0.99
CA LEU A 337 -6.08 18.43 1.28
C LEU A 337 -6.12 17.10 0.49
N SER A 338 -7.32 16.54 0.27
CA SER A 338 -7.47 15.29 -0.48
C SER A 338 -7.13 15.41 -1.97
N LEU A 339 -7.18 16.64 -2.52
CA LEU A 339 -6.77 16.91 -3.90
C LEU A 339 -5.25 16.83 -4.11
N GLY A 340 -4.47 16.63 -3.04
CA GLY A 340 -3.03 16.38 -3.12
C GLY A 340 -2.17 17.64 -3.26
N ASP A 341 -1.00 17.49 -3.88
CA ASP A 341 -0.04 18.57 -4.13
C ASP A 341 -0.45 19.49 -5.30
N ARG A 342 -1.47 19.10 -6.09
CA ARG A 342 -2.03 19.85 -7.20
C ARG A 342 -3.55 19.89 -7.09
N LEU A 343 -4.14 21.06 -7.26
CA LEU A 343 -5.59 21.21 -7.39
C LEU A 343 -6.00 20.87 -8.82
N VAL A 344 -6.64 19.70 -8.98
CA VAL A 344 -7.09 19.21 -10.28
C VAL A 344 -8.62 19.29 -10.36
N VAL A 345 -9.15 19.90 -11.42
CA VAL A 345 -10.58 19.97 -11.70
C VAL A 345 -10.83 19.65 -13.16
N ALA A 346 -11.67 18.67 -13.42
CA ALA A 346 -11.98 18.19 -14.77
C ALA A 346 -10.73 17.80 -15.59
N GLY A 347 -9.72 17.26 -14.94
CA GLY A 347 -8.43 16.86 -15.53
C GLY A 347 -7.48 18.02 -15.83
N ARG A 348 -7.79 19.24 -15.36
CA ARG A 348 -6.92 20.42 -15.52
C ARG A 348 -6.24 20.75 -14.21
N ASP A 349 -4.92 20.89 -14.24
CA ASP A 349 -4.12 21.42 -13.15
C ASP A 349 -4.37 22.93 -13.03
N LEU A 350 -4.94 23.38 -11.90
CA LEU A 350 -5.29 24.80 -11.67
C LEU A 350 -4.23 25.52 -10.86
N ALA A 351 -3.72 24.90 -9.78
CA ALA A 351 -2.80 25.54 -8.83
C ALA A 351 -2.07 24.48 -7.99
N PRO A 352 -0.99 24.86 -7.27
CA PRO A 352 -0.43 24.03 -6.20
C PRO A 352 -1.49 23.73 -5.13
N GLY A 353 -1.55 22.46 -4.69
CA GLY A 353 -2.48 22.00 -3.66
C GLY A 353 -1.92 22.20 -2.25
N PRO A 354 -2.79 22.40 -1.23
CA PRO A 354 -2.35 22.66 0.14
C PRO A 354 -1.68 21.44 0.79
N TYR A 355 -1.87 20.24 0.27
CA TYR A 355 -1.19 19.03 0.76
C TYR A 355 0.34 19.13 0.63
N GLY A 356 0.84 19.86 -0.37
CA GLY A 356 2.28 20.12 -0.53
C GLY A 356 2.91 20.72 0.72
N LEU A 357 2.19 21.57 1.46
CA LEU A 357 2.66 22.12 2.74
C LEU A 357 2.82 21.05 3.83
N LEU A 358 1.88 20.10 3.90
CA LEU A 358 1.99 18.98 4.83
C LEU A 358 3.17 18.08 4.46
N TYR A 359 3.35 17.81 3.19
CA TYR A 359 4.44 16.97 2.68
C TYR A 359 5.82 17.61 3.01
N ASP A 360 5.98 18.91 2.83
CA ASP A 360 7.27 19.58 3.03
C ASP A 360 7.61 19.82 4.51
N PHE A 361 6.62 20.19 5.32
CA PHE A 361 6.85 20.73 6.67
C PHE A 361 6.37 19.84 7.82
N VAL A 362 5.49 18.86 7.57
CA VAL A 362 4.93 18.05 8.66
C VAL A 362 5.54 16.64 8.65
N PRO A 363 6.26 16.24 9.73
CA PRO A 363 6.84 14.90 9.82
C PRO A 363 5.81 13.80 9.59
N GLY A 364 6.18 12.76 8.84
CA GLY A 364 5.34 11.62 8.52
C GLY A 364 4.53 11.77 7.23
N PHE A 365 4.19 12.99 6.78
CA PHE A 365 3.40 13.17 5.56
C PHE A 365 4.16 12.84 4.26
N LYS A 366 5.49 12.81 4.29
CA LYS A 366 6.33 12.31 3.18
C LYS A 366 6.11 10.82 2.89
N LEU A 367 5.53 10.06 3.81
CA LEU A 367 5.24 8.63 3.66
C LEU A 367 3.83 8.36 3.14
N VAL A 368 2.96 9.36 3.15
CA VAL A 368 1.59 9.24 2.66
C VAL A 368 1.59 9.25 1.14
N ARG A 369 1.23 8.12 0.55
CA ARG A 369 1.12 7.95 -0.91
C ARG A 369 -0.19 8.48 -1.48
N ILE A 370 -1.28 8.40 -0.70
CA ILE A 370 -2.66 8.52 -1.19
C ILE A 370 -3.41 9.53 -0.29
N PRO A 371 -3.26 10.86 -0.54
CA PRO A 371 -3.93 11.90 0.26
C PRO A 371 -5.45 11.88 0.14
N GLU A 372 -5.99 11.32 -0.95
CA GLU A 372 -7.43 11.16 -1.17
C GLU A 372 -8.16 10.34 -0.09
N ARG A 373 -7.41 9.54 0.70
CA ARG A 373 -7.94 8.82 1.87
C ARG A 373 -8.51 9.75 2.95
N LEU A 374 -8.16 11.04 2.94
CA LEU A 374 -8.82 12.07 3.75
C LEU A 374 -10.31 12.21 3.42
N GLY A 375 -10.73 11.78 2.22
CA GLY A 375 -12.13 11.69 1.81
C GLY A 375 -13.02 10.87 2.74
N LEU A 376 -12.48 9.87 3.46
CA LEU A 376 -13.21 9.14 4.51
C LEU A 376 -13.76 10.11 5.58
N PHE A 377 -12.98 11.08 5.98
CA PHE A 377 -13.33 12.02 7.05
C PHE A 377 -14.11 13.24 6.54
N VAL A 378 -14.10 13.52 5.23
CA VAL A 378 -15.04 14.46 4.60
C VAL A 378 -16.47 14.02 4.91
N MET A 379 -16.75 12.71 4.81
CA MET A 379 -18.08 12.16 5.07
C MET A 379 -18.51 12.28 6.54
N LEU A 380 -17.59 12.29 7.49
CA LEU A 380 -17.91 12.60 8.89
C LEU A 380 -18.46 14.03 9.03
N GLY A 381 -17.82 15.02 8.40
CA GLY A 381 -18.30 16.40 8.42
C GLY A 381 -19.63 16.59 7.68
N VAL A 382 -19.76 16.00 6.47
CA VAL A 382 -21.01 16.06 5.69
C VAL A 382 -22.18 15.42 6.45
N SER A 383 -21.97 14.27 7.06
CA SER A 383 -23.01 13.57 7.85
C SER A 383 -23.43 14.37 9.08
N LEU A 384 -22.49 15.04 9.77
CA LEU A 384 -22.80 15.92 10.89
C LEU A 384 -23.65 17.12 10.47
N LEU A 385 -23.32 17.77 9.36
CA LEU A 385 -24.10 18.86 8.81
C LEU A 385 -25.51 18.38 8.44
N GLY A 386 -25.63 17.24 7.75
CA GLY A 386 -26.92 16.66 7.37
C GLY A 386 -27.78 16.26 8.58
N ALA A 387 -27.14 15.81 9.65
CA ALA A 387 -27.81 15.45 10.89
C ALA A 387 -28.53 16.63 11.57
N VAL A 388 -28.04 17.87 11.38
CA VAL A 388 -28.72 19.10 11.87
C VAL A 388 -30.10 19.28 11.20
N ALA A 389 -30.18 19.01 9.90
CA ALA A 389 -31.46 19.06 9.19
C ALA A 389 -32.41 17.97 9.68
N LEU A 390 -31.92 16.74 9.84
CA LEU A 390 -32.71 15.63 10.36
C LEU A 390 -33.18 15.88 11.81
N GLU A 391 -32.30 16.44 12.66
CA GLU A 391 -32.67 16.82 14.04
C GLU A 391 -33.83 17.81 14.04
N THR A 392 -33.80 18.79 13.14
CA THR A 392 -34.87 19.78 13.02
C THR A 392 -36.19 19.15 12.65
N LEU A 393 -36.22 18.14 11.78
CA LEU A 393 -37.43 17.38 11.45
C LEU A 393 -37.92 16.58 12.65
N VAL A 394 -37.02 15.92 13.39
CA VAL A 394 -37.35 15.14 14.58
C VAL A 394 -38.00 16.04 15.66
N VAL A 395 -37.38 17.19 15.93
CA VAL A 395 -37.88 18.15 16.93
C VAL A 395 -39.26 18.73 16.54
N ARG A 396 -39.51 18.88 15.23
CA ARG A 396 -40.83 19.29 14.71
C ARG A 396 -41.87 18.17 14.65
N GLY A 397 -41.54 16.95 15.13
CA GLY A 397 -42.45 15.80 15.14
C GLY A 397 -42.46 14.99 13.83
N HIS A 398 -41.68 15.39 12.82
CA HIS A 398 -41.61 14.68 11.53
C HIS A 398 -40.59 13.51 11.55
N VAL A 399 -40.71 12.62 12.56
CA VAL A 399 -39.76 11.52 12.80
C VAL A 399 -39.68 10.55 11.60
N ARG A 400 -40.83 10.21 10.99
CA ARG A 400 -40.84 9.32 9.82
C ARG A 400 -40.12 9.91 8.63
N ALA A 401 -40.31 11.22 8.36
CA ALA A 401 -39.60 11.90 7.28
C ALA A 401 -38.09 11.94 7.55
N ALA A 402 -37.67 12.19 8.78
CA ALA A 402 -36.23 12.16 9.14
C ALA A 402 -35.62 10.77 8.94
N LEU A 403 -36.31 9.71 9.36
CA LEU A 403 -35.87 8.33 9.16
C LEU A 403 -35.80 7.95 7.67
N SER A 404 -36.83 8.31 6.87
CA SER A 404 -36.86 8.00 5.42
C SER A 404 -35.77 8.74 4.66
N LEU A 405 -35.58 10.04 4.91
CA LEU A 405 -34.54 10.83 4.26
C LEU A 405 -33.15 10.37 4.67
N GLY A 406 -32.95 10.06 5.95
CA GLY A 406 -31.67 9.52 6.44
C GLY A 406 -31.35 8.15 5.86
N ALA A 407 -32.32 7.25 5.83
CA ALA A 407 -32.16 5.93 5.22
C ALA A 407 -31.88 6.02 3.71
N LEU A 408 -32.60 6.89 2.98
CA LEU A 408 -32.39 7.08 1.55
C LEU A 408 -31.01 7.71 1.26
N ALA A 409 -30.55 8.67 2.07
CA ALA A 409 -29.22 9.25 1.95
C ALA A 409 -28.09 8.24 2.24
N VAL A 410 -28.31 7.25 3.09
CA VAL A 410 -27.36 6.13 3.25
C VAL A 410 -27.46 5.17 2.07
N PHE A 411 -28.65 4.85 1.62
CA PHE A 411 -28.86 3.88 0.53
C PHE A 411 -28.40 4.41 -0.84
N GLU A 412 -28.35 5.72 -1.06
CA GLU A 412 -27.80 6.29 -2.31
C GLU A 412 -26.32 5.92 -2.54
N HIS A 413 -25.59 5.46 -1.51
CA HIS A 413 -24.23 4.97 -1.60
C HIS A 413 -24.14 3.46 -1.89
N PHE A 414 -25.26 2.75 -1.95
CA PHE A 414 -25.26 1.33 -2.14
C PHE A 414 -24.72 0.93 -3.52
N SER A 415 -23.59 0.26 -3.51
CA SER A 415 -22.87 -0.23 -4.69
C SER A 415 -22.39 -1.65 -4.38
N PRO A 416 -23.09 -2.69 -4.86
CA PRO A 416 -22.64 -4.08 -4.69
C PRO A 416 -21.20 -4.25 -5.17
N LEU A 417 -20.44 -5.08 -4.47
CA LEU A 417 -19.09 -5.42 -4.89
C LEU A 417 -19.13 -6.21 -6.21
N THR A 418 -18.62 -5.61 -7.28
CA THR A 418 -18.67 -6.21 -8.62
C THR A 418 -17.64 -7.30 -8.83
N ILE A 419 -16.56 -7.28 -8.07
CA ILE A 419 -15.46 -8.23 -8.19
C ILE A 419 -15.28 -8.92 -6.84
N THR A 420 -15.53 -10.23 -6.84
CA THR A 420 -15.26 -11.11 -5.70
C THR A 420 -14.64 -12.41 -6.18
N THR A 421 -13.83 -13.00 -5.33
CA THR A 421 -13.10 -14.24 -5.63
C THR A 421 -13.38 -15.27 -4.55
N ASP A 422 -13.69 -16.49 -4.94
CA ASP A 422 -13.85 -17.62 -4.03
C ASP A 422 -12.48 -18.27 -3.77
N ILE A 423 -12.08 -18.29 -2.49
CA ILE A 423 -10.78 -18.75 -2.01
C ILE A 423 -10.95 -20.14 -1.38
N PRO A 424 -9.95 -21.06 -1.50
CA PRO A 424 -9.98 -22.36 -0.88
C PRO A 424 -10.26 -22.29 0.63
N ARG A 425 -11.16 -23.14 1.11
CA ARG A 425 -11.36 -23.38 2.55
C ARG A 425 -10.21 -24.23 3.10
N PRO A 426 -9.97 -24.24 4.41
CA PRO A 426 -8.94 -25.09 5.01
C PRO A 426 -9.07 -26.59 4.64
N SER A 427 -10.29 -27.08 4.48
CA SER A 427 -10.56 -28.48 4.03
C SER A 427 -10.23 -28.75 2.57
N GLU A 428 -10.16 -27.70 1.75
CA GLU A 428 -9.93 -27.76 0.30
C GLU A 428 -8.47 -27.40 -0.04
N LEU A 429 -7.61 -27.24 0.98
CA LEU A 429 -6.21 -26.85 0.79
C LEU A 429 -5.48 -27.85 -0.12
N PRO A 430 -4.74 -27.41 -1.15
CA PRO A 430 -3.96 -28.27 -2.01
C PRO A 430 -2.97 -29.14 -1.24
N ALA A 431 -2.73 -30.36 -1.74
CA ALA A 431 -1.93 -31.37 -1.04
C ALA A 431 -0.48 -30.92 -0.78
N VAL A 432 0.09 -30.13 -1.69
CA VAL A 432 1.44 -29.57 -1.56
C VAL A 432 1.59 -28.72 -0.31
N TYR A 433 0.60 -27.86 0.01
CA TYR A 433 0.67 -26.99 1.17
C TYR A 433 0.47 -27.74 2.50
N ARG A 434 -0.37 -28.80 2.51
CA ARG A 434 -0.46 -29.72 3.66
C ARG A 434 0.85 -30.46 3.90
N TRP A 435 1.48 -30.93 2.81
CA TRP A 435 2.79 -31.57 2.88
C TRP A 435 3.85 -30.59 3.41
N LEU A 436 3.88 -29.37 2.87
CA LEU A 436 4.82 -28.32 3.24
C LEU A 436 4.69 -27.90 4.72
N ALA A 437 3.45 -27.85 5.25
CA ALA A 437 3.18 -27.59 6.65
C ALA A 437 3.75 -28.66 7.62
N ALA A 438 3.97 -29.88 7.13
CA ALA A 438 4.58 -30.97 7.89
C ALA A 438 6.12 -31.00 7.81
N GLN A 439 6.73 -30.16 6.97
CA GLN A 439 8.19 -30.09 6.84
C GLN A 439 8.81 -29.18 7.87
N THR A 440 10.11 -29.36 8.13
CA THR A 440 10.89 -28.40 8.90
C THR A 440 10.84 -27.02 8.24
N PRO A 441 10.60 -25.93 9.01
CA PRO A 441 10.55 -24.60 8.46
C PRO A 441 11.85 -24.18 7.77
N GLU A 442 11.76 -23.88 6.48
CA GLU A 442 12.84 -23.34 5.66
C GLU A 442 12.27 -22.45 4.55
N PRO A 443 13.02 -21.46 4.06
CA PRO A 443 12.51 -20.59 2.98
C PRO A 443 12.24 -21.39 1.70
N VAL A 444 11.11 -21.08 1.05
CA VAL A 444 10.64 -21.73 -0.18
C VAL A 444 10.31 -20.67 -1.24
N VAL A 445 10.48 -20.98 -2.50
CA VAL A 445 10.05 -20.15 -3.63
C VAL A 445 9.01 -20.89 -4.45
N GLU A 446 7.96 -20.21 -4.88
CA GLU A 446 6.92 -20.75 -5.76
C GLU A 446 7.08 -20.22 -7.19
N LEU A 447 6.90 -21.09 -8.18
CA LEU A 447 7.08 -20.82 -9.62
C LEU A 447 5.87 -21.33 -10.43
N PRO A 448 5.52 -20.71 -11.56
CA PRO A 448 6.18 -19.57 -12.18
C PRO A 448 5.94 -18.28 -11.42
N ILE A 449 6.92 -17.36 -11.45
CA ILE A 449 6.72 -16.01 -10.95
C ILE A 449 5.80 -15.23 -11.89
N ARG A 450 5.16 -14.20 -11.36
CA ARG A 450 4.34 -13.29 -12.13
C ARG A 450 5.16 -12.07 -12.53
N GLY A 451 4.94 -11.56 -13.75
CA GLY A 451 5.54 -10.30 -14.18
C GLY A 451 5.14 -9.12 -13.29
N GLU A 452 5.92 -8.02 -13.29
CA GLU A 452 5.69 -6.86 -12.40
C GLU A 452 4.26 -6.30 -12.48
N ALA A 453 3.60 -6.38 -13.64
CA ALA A 453 2.21 -5.95 -13.80
C ALA A 453 1.21 -6.83 -13.04
N LEU A 454 1.58 -8.05 -12.70
CA LEU A 454 0.76 -9.04 -12.00
C LEU A 454 1.26 -9.34 -10.58
N ILE A 455 2.11 -8.50 -10.01
CA ILE A 455 2.72 -8.65 -8.68
C ILE A 455 1.69 -8.92 -7.57
N ARG A 456 0.45 -8.44 -7.73
CA ARG A 456 -0.65 -8.71 -6.79
C ARG A 456 -0.97 -10.20 -6.66
N GLN A 457 -0.61 -11.01 -7.65
CA GLN A 457 -0.80 -12.46 -7.62
C GLN A 457 0.07 -13.15 -6.55
N GLU A 458 1.17 -12.52 -6.11
CA GLU A 458 2.01 -13.03 -5.01
C GLU A 458 1.28 -13.03 -3.67
N THR A 459 0.14 -12.37 -3.58
CA THR A 459 -0.73 -12.49 -2.40
C THR A 459 -1.35 -13.87 -2.26
N VAL A 460 -1.34 -14.68 -3.32
CA VAL A 460 -1.80 -16.08 -3.29
C VAL A 460 -0.80 -16.94 -2.53
N GLU A 461 0.49 -16.77 -2.82
CA GLU A 461 1.58 -17.45 -2.10
C GLU A 461 1.54 -17.00 -0.63
N MET A 462 1.43 -15.69 -0.36
CA MET A 462 1.27 -15.15 1.00
C MET A 462 0.06 -15.75 1.73
N PHE A 463 -1.06 -16.00 1.03
CA PHE A 463 -2.24 -16.64 1.61
C PHE A 463 -1.94 -18.10 1.99
N PHE A 464 -1.34 -18.88 1.10
CA PHE A 464 -0.98 -20.26 1.40
C PHE A 464 0.08 -20.36 2.49
N ALA A 465 0.99 -19.39 2.58
CA ALA A 465 1.97 -19.29 3.66
C ALA A 465 1.33 -19.20 5.05
N THR A 466 0.08 -18.74 5.18
CA THR A 466 -0.66 -18.75 6.45
C THR A 466 -0.97 -20.16 6.97
N PHE A 467 -0.85 -21.19 6.13
CA PHE A 467 -1.11 -22.58 6.51
C PHE A 467 0.18 -23.38 6.73
N HIS A 468 1.23 -23.14 5.94
CA HIS A 468 2.48 -23.89 6.05
C HIS A 468 3.58 -23.14 6.83
N HIS A 469 3.43 -21.82 7.04
CA HIS A 469 4.33 -20.97 7.82
C HIS A 469 5.79 -20.97 7.34
N GLN A 470 6.08 -21.41 6.11
CA GLN A 470 7.39 -21.25 5.49
C GLN A 470 7.56 -19.81 5.00
N ARG A 471 8.83 -19.34 4.97
CA ARG A 471 9.13 -18.00 4.49
C ARG A 471 9.34 -17.99 2.98
N GLU A 472 8.94 -16.88 2.32
CA GLU A 472 9.05 -16.70 0.88
C GLU A 472 9.86 -15.46 0.52
N PRO A 473 10.70 -15.51 -0.54
CA PRO A 473 11.55 -14.38 -0.91
C PRO A 473 10.79 -13.26 -1.62
N LEU A 474 9.58 -13.53 -2.11
CA LEU A 474 8.70 -12.58 -2.77
C LEU A 474 7.49 -12.25 -1.89
N GLY A 475 6.69 -11.28 -2.33
CA GLY A 475 5.45 -10.89 -1.70
C GLY A 475 4.97 -9.50 -2.12
N TYR A 476 3.69 -9.22 -1.91
CA TYR A 476 3.05 -7.96 -2.24
C TYR A 476 3.05 -7.02 -1.04
N THR A 477 3.67 -5.86 -1.19
CA THR A 477 3.76 -4.83 -0.15
C THR A 477 3.66 -3.42 -0.74
N ALA A 478 3.46 -2.42 0.13
CA ALA A 478 3.44 -1.02 -0.28
C ALA A 478 4.83 -0.51 -0.73
N TYR A 479 5.91 -1.16 -0.29
CA TYR A 479 7.30 -0.83 -0.62
C TYR A 479 8.06 -2.11 -1.00
N PRO A 480 8.12 -2.48 -2.30
CA PRO A 480 8.95 -3.62 -2.73
C PRO A 480 10.42 -3.28 -2.52
N THR A 481 11.17 -4.18 -1.90
CA THR A 481 12.60 -3.96 -1.64
C THR A 481 13.43 -4.12 -2.92
N LEU A 482 14.61 -3.51 -2.95
CA LEU A 482 15.52 -3.69 -4.07
C LEU A 482 15.93 -5.15 -4.22
N LEU A 483 16.18 -5.83 -3.10
CA LEU A 483 16.52 -7.25 -3.07
C LEU A 483 15.39 -8.12 -3.69
N SER A 484 14.12 -7.90 -3.30
CA SER A 484 13.00 -8.67 -3.88
C SER A 484 12.87 -8.46 -5.39
N LYS A 485 13.13 -7.25 -5.89
CA LYS A 485 13.15 -6.97 -7.33
C LYS A 485 14.26 -7.75 -8.06
N VAL A 486 15.45 -7.84 -7.46
CA VAL A 486 16.59 -8.59 -8.03
C VAL A 486 16.31 -10.09 -8.00
N VAL A 487 15.82 -10.61 -6.89
CA VAL A 487 15.44 -12.03 -6.77
C VAL A 487 14.39 -12.39 -7.80
N ARG A 488 13.33 -11.59 -7.94
CA ARG A 488 12.30 -11.78 -8.97
C ARG A 488 12.90 -11.92 -10.36
N ARG A 489 13.83 -11.05 -10.73
CA ARG A 489 14.49 -11.11 -12.04
C ARG A 489 15.35 -12.36 -12.22
N SER A 490 16.05 -12.75 -11.16
CA SER A 490 16.83 -14.00 -11.19
C SER A 490 15.94 -15.24 -11.43
N LEU A 491 14.73 -15.23 -10.89
CA LEU A 491 13.77 -16.32 -11.04
C LEU A 491 13.21 -16.46 -12.47
N LEU A 492 13.34 -15.43 -13.32
CA LEU A 492 12.99 -15.55 -14.75
C LEU A 492 13.88 -16.56 -15.46
N ASP A 493 15.12 -16.73 -15.00
CA ASP A 493 16.10 -17.67 -15.55
C ASP A 493 16.19 -18.99 -14.74
N PHE A 494 15.17 -19.29 -13.89
CA PHE A 494 15.13 -20.54 -13.12
C PHE A 494 15.03 -21.76 -14.04
N PRO A 495 15.79 -22.82 -13.80
CA PRO A 495 16.78 -23.09 -12.76
C PRO A 495 18.25 -22.96 -13.24
N SER A 496 18.62 -21.82 -13.80
CA SER A 496 20.04 -21.57 -14.18
C SER A 496 20.95 -21.58 -12.95
N GLU A 497 22.23 -21.88 -13.13
CA GLU A 497 23.20 -21.89 -12.02
C GLU A 497 23.29 -20.53 -11.30
N ALA A 498 23.22 -19.42 -12.04
CA ALA A 498 23.21 -18.09 -11.45
C ALA A 498 21.97 -17.86 -10.58
N CYS A 499 20.78 -18.31 -11.04
CA CYS A 499 19.55 -18.24 -10.25
C CYS A 499 19.67 -19.10 -8.97
N LEU A 500 20.14 -20.34 -9.09
CA LEU A 500 20.33 -21.23 -7.95
C LEU A 500 21.34 -20.66 -6.94
N THR A 501 22.41 -20.02 -7.43
CA THR A 501 23.37 -19.33 -6.57
C THR A 501 22.75 -18.15 -5.84
N VAL A 502 21.94 -17.32 -6.51
CA VAL A 502 21.19 -16.22 -5.87
C VAL A 502 20.27 -16.75 -4.77
N LEU A 503 19.51 -17.81 -5.05
CA LEU A 503 18.61 -18.43 -4.07
C LEU A 503 19.39 -18.99 -2.87
N ALA A 504 20.52 -19.66 -3.09
CA ALA A 504 21.38 -20.15 -2.03
C ALA A 504 21.93 -19.01 -1.15
N LYS A 505 22.32 -17.86 -1.74
CA LYS A 505 22.81 -16.69 -1.01
C LYS A 505 21.77 -16.09 -0.06
N ILE A 506 20.50 -16.15 -0.41
CA ILE A 506 19.40 -15.71 0.46
C ILE A 506 18.82 -16.84 1.32
N GLY A 507 19.41 -18.04 1.31
CA GLY A 507 19.01 -19.17 2.15
C GLY A 507 17.75 -19.88 1.68
N VAL A 508 17.38 -19.79 0.40
CA VAL A 508 16.28 -20.54 -0.20
C VAL A 508 16.82 -21.83 -0.80
N HIS A 509 16.33 -22.98 -0.30
CA HIS A 509 16.81 -24.32 -0.72
C HIS A 509 15.69 -25.21 -1.27
N ARG A 510 14.46 -24.72 -1.32
CA ARG A 510 13.31 -25.44 -1.85
C ARG A 510 12.53 -24.60 -2.84
N ALA A 511 12.11 -25.23 -3.94
CA ALA A 511 11.24 -24.59 -4.93
C ALA A 511 10.00 -25.47 -5.17
N ILE A 512 8.84 -24.81 -5.33
CA ILE A 512 7.59 -25.43 -5.79
C ILE A 512 7.35 -24.95 -7.22
N VAL A 513 7.22 -25.87 -8.15
CA VAL A 513 6.88 -25.59 -9.55
C VAL A 513 5.43 -26.03 -9.79
N HIS A 514 4.56 -25.07 -10.05
CA HIS A 514 3.14 -25.30 -10.33
C HIS A 514 2.93 -25.57 -11.82
N GLU A 515 2.29 -26.70 -12.13
CA GLU A 515 1.87 -27.04 -13.49
C GLU A 515 0.49 -26.42 -13.77
N GLY A 516 0.38 -25.55 -14.77
CA GLY A 516 -0.90 -24.99 -15.23
C GLY A 516 -1.74 -24.31 -14.13
N ARG A 517 -1.11 -23.56 -13.20
CA ARG A 517 -1.84 -22.88 -12.11
C ARG A 517 -2.66 -21.72 -12.63
N GLU A 518 -3.96 -21.81 -12.47
CA GLU A 518 -4.91 -20.73 -12.68
C GLU A 518 -5.38 -20.18 -11.33
N VAL A 519 -5.32 -18.87 -11.16
CA VAL A 519 -5.62 -18.21 -9.88
C VAL A 519 -6.94 -17.43 -9.92
N ALA A 520 -7.31 -16.87 -11.07
CA ALA A 520 -8.60 -16.25 -11.29
C ALA A 520 -8.88 -16.16 -12.79
N PRO A 521 -10.13 -16.38 -13.23
CA PRO A 521 -10.51 -16.33 -14.65
C PRO A 521 -10.34 -14.95 -15.27
N ASP A 522 -10.39 -13.85 -14.48
CA ASP A 522 -10.40 -12.47 -14.97
C ASP A 522 -9.17 -11.68 -14.52
N LEU A 523 -7.96 -12.23 -14.76
CA LEU A 523 -6.71 -11.53 -14.48
C LEU A 523 -6.63 -10.16 -15.18
N LYS A 524 -7.20 -10.03 -16.37
CA LYS A 524 -7.23 -8.76 -17.13
C LYS A 524 -7.98 -7.66 -16.38
N ASP A 525 -9.05 -8.01 -15.68
CA ASP A 525 -9.87 -7.07 -14.94
C ASP A 525 -9.24 -6.62 -13.61
N GLN A 526 -8.21 -7.32 -13.15
CA GLN A 526 -7.48 -6.99 -11.91
C GLN A 526 -6.38 -5.93 -12.10
N ILE A 527 -6.10 -5.51 -13.32
CA ILE A 527 -5.17 -4.41 -13.62
C ILE A 527 -5.93 -3.08 -13.63
N PHE A 528 -6.56 -2.73 -12.51
CA PHE A 528 -7.55 -1.64 -12.40
C PHE A 528 -7.04 -0.22 -12.68
N ASN A 529 -5.75 0.02 -12.53
CA ASN A 529 -5.21 1.38 -12.52
C ASN A 529 -4.80 1.89 -13.91
N PHE A 530 -5.15 1.18 -14.99
CA PHE A 530 -4.71 1.52 -16.35
C PHE A 530 -5.87 1.58 -17.33
N GLY A 531 -5.78 2.46 -18.33
CA GLY A 531 -6.75 2.50 -19.44
C GLY A 531 -6.75 1.21 -20.26
N PRO A 532 -7.83 0.91 -21.03
CA PRO A 532 -7.98 -0.38 -21.70
C PRO A 532 -6.80 -0.79 -22.60
N ALA A 533 -6.22 0.15 -23.35
CA ALA A 533 -5.07 -0.11 -24.21
C ALA A 533 -3.77 -0.34 -23.44
N ASP A 534 -3.62 0.25 -22.25
CA ASP A 534 -2.47 0.03 -21.37
C ASP A 534 -2.62 -1.27 -20.59
N ARG A 535 -3.84 -1.67 -20.24
CA ARG A 535 -4.14 -2.97 -19.61
C ARG A 535 -3.72 -4.11 -20.53
N GLU A 536 -4.12 -4.08 -21.80
CA GLU A 536 -3.80 -5.13 -22.77
C GLU A 536 -2.29 -5.24 -23.00
N ARG A 537 -1.60 -4.11 -23.17
CA ARG A 537 -0.14 -4.07 -23.31
C ARG A 537 0.59 -4.62 -22.09
N ARG A 538 0.19 -4.23 -20.89
CA ARG A 538 0.81 -4.68 -19.64
C ARG A 538 0.52 -6.15 -19.36
N PHE A 539 -0.69 -6.61 -19.65
CA PHE A 539 -1.05 -8.01 -19.54
C PHE A 539 -0.24 -8.87 -20.52
N SER A 540 -0.17 -8.47 -21.79
CA SER A 540 0.62 -9.17 -22.81
C SER A 540 2.11 -9.19 -22.47
N ALA A 541 2.63 -8.07 -21.91
CA ALA A 541 3.99 -7.99 -21.44
C ALA A 541 4.26 -8.91 -20.25
N ALA A 542 3.37 -8.94 -19.25
CA ALA A 542 3.51 -9.80 -18.09
C ALA A 542 3.37 -11.30 -18.43
N VAL A 543 2.53 -11.62 -19.41
CA VAL A 543 2.41 -12.99 -19.96
C VAL A 543 3.67 -13.36 -20.74
N ALA A 544 4.24 -12.44 -21.52
CA ALA A 544 5.50 -12.67 -22.24
C ALA A 544 6.70 -12.86 -21.30
N GLU A 545 6.76 -12.12 -20.18
CA GLU A 545 7.75 -12.35 -19.11
C GLU A 545 7.60 -13.72 -18.45
N ALA A 546 6.37 -14.24 -18.36
CA ALA A 546 6.07 -15.56 -17.78
C ALA A 546 6.31 -16.73 -18.75
N GLN A 547 6.79 -16.49 -19.98
CA GLN A 547 6.92 -17.52 -21.05
C GLN A 547 8.07 -18.51 -20.89
N LEU A 548 8.91 -18.37 -19.85
CA LEU A 548 9.83 -19.45 -19.53
C LEU A 548 9.04 -20.61 -18.93
N ASP A 549 9.03 -21.75 -19.57
CA ASP A 549 8.38 -22.95 -19.06
C ASP A 549 9.23 -23.53 -17.91
N PRO A 550 8.89 -23.21 -16.63
CA PRO A 550 9.68 -23.68 -15.50
C PRO A 550 9.59 -25.20 -15.32
N VAL A 551 8.58 -25.85 -15.89
CA VAL A 551 8.39 -27.30 -15.83
C VAL A 551 9.40 -27.97 -16.72
N ALA A 552 9.48 -27.61 -18.01
CA ALA A 552 10.43 -28.17 -18.95
C ALA A 552 11.90 -27.93 -18.54
N ASN A 553 12.18 -26.68 -18.09
CA ASN A 553 13.50 -26.31 -17.61
C ASN A 553 13.90 -27.08 -16.34
N SER A 554 12.95 -27.40 -15.45
CA SER A 554 13.19 -28.19 -14.25
C SER A 554 13.51 -29.66 -14.59
N ASP A 555 12.86 -30.25 -15.59
CA ASP A 555 13.17 -31.63 -16.01
C ASP A 555 14.62 -31.77 -16.53
N ALA A 556 15.10 -30.77 -17.29
CA ALA A 556 16.49 -30.74 -17.74
C ALA A 556 17.48 -30.55 -16.55
N ALA A 557 17.19 -29.61 -15.65
CA ALA A 557 18.03 -29.37 -14.47
C ALA A 557 18.05 -30.53 -13.46
N GLU A 558 16.96 -31.32 -13.37
CA GLU A 558 16.90 -32.52 -12.57
C GLU A 558 17.81 -33.63 -13.16
N GLN A 559 17.80 -33.82 -14.50
CA GLN A 559 18.70 -34.73 -15.19
C GLN A 559 20.17 -34.34 -15.02
N GLU A 560 20.47 -33.05 -14.98
CA GLU A 560 21.82 -32.55 -14.74
C GLU A 560 22.22 -32.58 -13.25
N GLY A 561 21.32 -32.92 -12.34
CA GLY A 561 21.58 -32.98 -10.89
C GLY A 561 21.64 -31.63 -10.20
N ARG A 562 21.23 -30.57 -10.87
CA ARG A 562 21.17 -29.18 -10.28
C ARG A 562 20.03 -28.99 -9.30
N ILE A 563 18.96 -29.77 -9.45
CA ILE A 563 17.83 -29.86 -8.53
C ILE A 563 17.44 -31.33 -8.33
N VAL A 564 16.84 -31.62 -7.17
CA VAL A 564 16.40 -32.98 -6.81
C VAL A 564 14.93 -32.96 -6.44
N ARG A 565 14.11 -33.75 -7.09
CA ARG A 565 12.66 -33.80 -6.80
C ARG A 565 12.41 -34.45 -5.44
N GLU A 566 11.75 -33.74 -4.54
CA GLU A 566 11.34 -34.23 -3.21
C GLU A 566 9.91 -34.78 -3.22
N ALA A 567 9.00 -34.17 -3.99
CA ALA A 567 7.61 -34.60 -4.05
C ALA A 567 6.93 -34.19 -5.36
N ARG A 568 5.84 -34.85 -5.69
CA ARG A 568 4.94 -34.52 -6.80
C ARG A 568 3.49 -34.73 -6.36
N PHE A 569 2.65 -33.78 -6.74
CA PHE A 569 1.22 -33.77 -6.44
C PHE A 569 0.41 -33.68 -7.72
N GLY A 570 -0.78 -34.30 -7.71
CA GLY A 570 -1.68 -34.30 -8.86
C GLY A 570 -2.53 -33.05 -8.95
N PRO A 571 -3.42 -32.99 -9.96
CA PRO A 571 -4.28 -31.82 -10.19
C PRO A 571 -5.24 -31.56 -9.03
N TRP A 572 -5.58 -30.29 -8.84
CA TRP A 572 -6.51 -29.84 -7.82
C TRP A 572 -7.38 -28.68 -8.30
N LYS A 573 -8.54 -28.50 -7.68
CA LYS A 573 -9.43 -27.35 -7.86
C LYS A 573 -10.06 -27.00 -6.52
N ALA A 574 -9.99 -25.73 -6.14
CA ALA A 574 -10.58 -25.22 -4.90
C ALA A 574 -10.98 -23.74 -5.04
N GLY A 575 -12.25 -23.44 -4.85
CA GLY A 575 -12.81 -22.13 -5.12
C GLY A 575 -12.62 -21.74 -6.59
N SER A 576 -12.07 -20.54 -6.83
CA SER A 576 -11.73 -20.02 -8.17
C SER A 576 -10.29 -20.39 -8.62
N MET A 577 -9.57 -21.19 -7.83
CA MET A 577 -8.19 -21.56 -8.10
C MET A 577 -8.10 -23.00 -8.56
N SER A 578 -7.14 -23.30 -9.43
CA SER A 578 -6.82 -24.66 -9.90
C SER A 578 -5.36 -24.81 -10.25
N GLY A 579 -4.88 -26.05 -10.30
CA GLY A 579 -3.56 -26.42 -10.79
C GLY A 579 -3.60 -27.81 -11.41
N ALA A 580 -2.81 -28.04 -12.46
CA ALA A 580 -2.67 -29.35 -13.11
C ALA A 580 -1.76 -30.29 -12.30
N GLY A 581 -0.94 -29.75 -11.40
CA GLY A 581 -0.09 -30.46 -10.47
C GLY A 581 0.99 -29.58 -9.89
N GLU A 582 1.73 -30.10 -8.93
CA GLU A 582 2.90 -29.43 -8.36
C GLU A 582 4.08 -30.39 -8.24
N ARG A 583 5.27 -29.86 -8.48
CA ARG A 583 6.54 -30.52 -8.24
C ARG A 583 7.34 -29.75 -7.22
N VAL A 584 7.84 -30.43 -6.21
CA VAL A 584 8.68 -29.82 -5.18
C VAL A 584 10.11 -30.29 -5.38
N TYR A 585 11.03 -29.35 -5.45
CA TYR A 585 12.45 -29.60 -5.67
C TYR A 585 13.28 -29.06 -4.52
N ARG A 586 14.28 -29.85 -4.13
CA ARG A 586 15.42 -29.35 -3.36
C ARG A 586 16.44 -28.79 -4.32
N LEU A 587 16.90 -27.59 -4.05
CA LEU A 587 17.92 -26.91 -4.85
C LEU A 587 19.29 -27.41 -4.38
N VAL A 588 20.07 -27.95 -5.31
CA VAL A 588 21.45 -28.34 -5.03
C VAL A 588 22.31 -27.09 -5.01
N ARG A 589 23.07 -26.92 -3.94
CA ARG A 589 23.95 -25.76 -3.80
C ARG A 589 24.95 -25.76 -4.94
N SER A 590 24.95 -24.73 -5.77
CA SER A 590 25.94 -24.49 -6.78
C SER A 590 26.83 -23.35 -6.32
N ASP A 591 28.11 -23.63 -6.08
CA ASP A 591 29.17 -22.64 -5.87
C ASP A 591 29.93 -22.35 -7.18
N ALA A 592 29.41 -22.85 -8.31
CA ALA A 592 30.08 -22.79 -9.62
C ALA A 592 30.14 -21.38 -10.21
N VAL A 593 29.14 -20.53 -9.89
CA VAL A 593 29.11 -19.16 -10.38
C VAL A 593 29.59 -18.19 -9.30
N ILE A 594 30.72 -17.56 -9.58
CA ILE A 594 31.32 -16.53 -8.70
C ILE A 594 30.76 -15.16 -9.06
N ALA A 595 30.57 -14.29 -8.06
CA ALA A 595 30.18 -12.91 -8.27
C ALA A 595 31.20 -12.20 -9.18
N ALA A 596 30.73 -11.32 -10.07
CA ALA A 596 31.60 -10.50 -10.88
C ALA A 596 32.54 -9.65 -9.99
N PRO A 597 33.79 -9.46 -10.36
CA PRO A 597 34.71 -8.63 -9.56
C PRO A 597 34.24 -7.18 -9.56
N ARG A 598 34.36 -6.52 -8.41
CA ARG A 598 34.07 -5.09 -8.31
C ARG A 598 35.20 -4.29 -8.94
N PRO A 599 34.87 -3.30 -9.77
CA PRO A 599 35.90 -2.43 -10.34
C PRO A 599 36.62 -1.62 -9.27
N GLN A 600 37.91 -1.40 -9.44
CA GLN A 600 38.71 -0.57 -8.56
C GLN A 600 39.23 0.62 -9.35
N GLY A 601 39.27 1.80 -8.76
CA GLY A 601 39.75 3.01 -9.42
C GLY A 601 39.39 4.28 -8.66
N ILE A 602 39.75 5.40 -9.26
CA ILE A 602 39.35 6.73 -8.80
C ILE A 602 38.24 7.20 -9.72
N ARG A 603 37.18 7.72 -9.13
CA ARG A 603 36.07 8.27 -9.90
C ARG A 603 36.55 9.42 -10.80
N VAL A 604 36.10 9.39 -12.05
CA VAL A 604 36.32 10.49 -12.99
C VAL A 604 35.39 11.65 -12.61
N ASP A 605 35.96 12.86 -12.51
CA ASP A 605 35.21 14.08 -12.23
C ASP A 605 34.21 14.37 -13.36
N SER A 606 32.97 14.69 -13.02
CA SER A 606 31.89 14.99 -13.97
C SER A 606 32.22 16.19 -14.88
N THR A 607 33.06 17.12 -14.44
CA THR A 607 33.53 18.27 -15.26
C THR A 607 34.35 17.85 -16.46
N ARG A 608 34.96 16.65 -16.45
CA ARG A 608 35.73 16.07 -17.56
C ARG A 608 34.86 15.29 -18.55
N LEU A 609 33.53 15.26 -18.35
CA LEU A 609 32.58 14.45 -19.11
C LEU A 609 31.71 15.32 -20.02
N ARG A 610 31.60 14.93 -21.28
CA ARG A 610 30.58 15.43 -22.21
C ARG A 610 29.47 14.41 -22.30
N LEU A 611 28.34 14.71 -21.63
CA LEU A 611 27.22 13.79 -21.48
C LEU A 611 26.26 13.89 -22.65
N ARG A 612 25.80 12.76 -23.13
CA ARG A 612 24.77 12.65 -24.19
C ARG A 612 23.74 11.59 -23.85
N THR A 613 22.50 11.84 -24.19
CA THR A 613 21.40 10.90 -24.14
C THR A 613 20.40 11.23 -25.25
N LYS A 614 19.54 10.30 -25.60
CA LYS A 614 18.49 10.53 -26.60
C LYS A 614 17.39 11.43 -26.08
N GLU A 615 17.00 11.25 -24.82
CA GLU A 615 15.95 12.01 -24.13
C GLU A 615 16.33 12.17 -22.65
N GLY A 616 15.85 13.23 -22.00
CA GLY A 616 16.09 13.49 -20.58
C GLY A 616 17.40 14.20 -20.30
N ASP A 617 17.70 14.35 -19.01
CA ASP A 617 18.88 15.06 -18.51
C ASP A 617 19.90 14.06 -17.95
N ALA A 618 20.91 13.74 -18.75
CA ALA A 618 21.96 12.80 -18.37
C ALA A 618 22.80 13.28 -17.15
N SER A 619 22.88 14.59 -16.89
CA SER A 619 23.70 15.14 -15.80
C SER A 619 23.26 14.59 -14.43
N LYS A 620 21.99 14.27 -14.28
CA LYS A 620 21.42 13.69 -13.05
C LYS A 620 21.90 12.27 -12.71
N ALA A 621 22.55 11.59 -13.63
CA ALA A 621 23.19 10.29 -13.38
C ALA A 621 24.69 10.44 -13.04
N PHE A 622 25.24 11.66 -12.99
CA PHE A 622 26.67 11.94 -12.78
C PHE A 622 26.93 13.03 -11.74
N ASP A 623 25.91 13.44 -11.00
CA ASP A 623 25.97 14.60 -10.09
C ASP A 623 26.36 14.25 -8.64
N ASP A 624 26.73 13.00 -8.35
CA ASP A 624 27.01 12.48 -7.00
C ASP A 624 25.81 12.48 -6.04
N LEU A 625 24.63 12.84 -6.53
CA LEU A 625 23.43 12.93 -5.73
C LEU A 625 22.55 11.72 -5.99
N THR A 626 22.66 10.67 -5.20
CA THR A 626 21.79 9.49 -5.35
C THR A 626 20.30 9.80 -5.15
N GLN A 627 19.96 11.02 -4.73
CA GLN A 627 18.58 11.51 -4.59
C GLN A 627 18.02 12.06 -5.91
N THR A 628 18.86 12.44 -6.84
CA THR A 628 18.50 12.76 -8.22
C THR A 628 18.61 11.50 -9.08
N SER A 629 17.97 11.47 -10.23
CA SER A 629 18.12 10.36 -11.18
C SER A 629 17.86 10.83 -12.60
N TYR A 630 18.64 10.29 -13.54
CA TYR A 630 18.19 10.24 -14.93
C TYR A 630 16.96 9.35 -15.01
N SER A 631 15.87 9.80 -15.60
CA SER A 631 14.67 8.98 -15.75
C SER A 631 13.94 9.21 -17.06
N LEU A 632 13.43 8.11 -17.62
CA LEU A 632 12.48 8.09 -18.72
C LEU A 632 11.17 7.50 -18.19
N GLU A 633 10.10 8.29 -18.21
CA GLU A 633 8.78 7.89 -17.68
C GLU A 633 7.96 7.05 -18.69
N ARG A 634 8.56 6.62 -19.78
CA ARG A 634 7.95 5.79 -20.82
C ARG A 634 8.66 4.45 -20.99
N PRO A 635 8.01 3.43 -21.56
CA PRO A 635 8.65 2.18 -21.93
C PRO A 635 9.86 2.38 -22.85
N LEU A 636 10.90 1.55 -22.66
CA LEU A 636 12.10 1.56 -23.49
C LEU A 636 11.78 1.13 -24.93
N ARG A 637 12.39 1.79 -25.90
CA ARG A 637 12.27 1.51 -27.34
C ARG A 637 13.43 0.69 -27.89
N GLY A 638 14.52 0.53 -27.10
CA GLY A 638 15.70 -0.24 -27.45
C GLY A 638 16.81 0.56 -28.12
N ASP A 639 16.63 1.83 -28.31
CA ASP A 639 17.58 2.76 -28.88
C ASP A 639 18.03 3.86 -27.90
N GLU A 640 17.69 3.69 -26.63
CA GLU A 640 18.10 4.57 -25.55
C GLU A 640 19.57 4.29 -25.18
N PHE A 641 20.25 5.36 -24.74
CA PHE A 641 21.61 5.29 -24.23
C PHE A 641 21.90 6.42 -23.23
N ILE A 642 22.87 6.19 -22.36
CA ILE A 642 23.56 7.23 -21.60
C ILE A 642 25.05 7.14 -21.99
N GLU A 643 25.58 8.20 -22.52
CA GLU A 643 26.95 8.28 -23.06
C GLU A 643 27.71 9.39 -22.36
N ALA A 644 28.91 9.05 -21.91
CA ALA A 644 29.89 10.00 -21.41
C ALA A 644 31.15 9.96 -22.31
N ARG A 645 31.49 11.08 -22.93
CA ARG A 645 32.74 11.25 -23.71
C ARG A 645 33.76 12.06 -22.92
N PHE A 646 35.02 11.74 -23.11
CA PHE A 646 36.14 12.41 -22.45
C PHE A 646 36.80 13.40 -23.41
N ASP A 647 37.29 14.53 -22.88
CA ASP A 647 38.02 15.52 -23.67
C ASP A 647 39.42 14.99 -24.10
N ALA A 648 40.02 14.12 -23.29
CA ALA A 648 41.22 13.35 -23.60
C ALA A 648 40.99 11.88 -23.26
N PRO A 649 41.69 10.92 -23.91
CA PRO A 649 41.63 9.52 -23.56
C PRO A 649 41.90 9.28 -22.07
N ILE A 650 41.11 8.39 -21.44
CA ILE A 650 41.24 8.03 -20.02
C ILE A 650 41.36 6.50 -19.91
N ALA A 651 42.28 6.03 -19.06
CA ALA A 651 42.41 4.62 -18.72
C ALA A 651 41.31 4.19 -17.77
N VAL A 652 40.19 3.71 -18.32
CA VAL A 652 39.01 3.32 -17.53
C VAL A 652 39.17 1.90 -16.97
N SER A 653 39.28 1.78 -15.65
CA SER A 653 39.39 0.50 -14.93
C SER A 653 38.00 -0.17 -14.69
N GLY A 654 36.95 0.60 -14.81
CA GLY A 654 35.58 0.06 -14.68
C GLY A 654 34.50 1.12 -14.58
N VAL A 655 33.29 0.60 -14.41
CA VAL A 655 32.08 1.41 -14.29
C VAL A 655 31.25 0.86 -13.14
N GLU A 656 30.65 1.73 -12.34
CA GLU A 656 29.71 1.36 -11.29
C GLU A 656 28.36 2.01 -11.55
N ILE A 657 27.30 1.19 -11.51
CA ILE A 657 25.92 1.63 -11.57
C ILE A 657 25.34 1.53 -10.15
N VAL A 658 24.76 2.62 -9.66
CA VAL A 658 24.10 2.66 -8.35
C VAL A 658 22.58 2.62 -8.57
N LEU A 659 21.90 1.74 -7.85
CA LEU A 659 20.45 1.55 -7.89
C LEU A 659 19.87 1.84 -6.50
N ARG A 660 18.68 2.42 -6.47
CA ARG A 660 17.86 2.61 -5.25
C ARG A 660 16.56 1.83 -5.37
N HIS A 661 15.82 1.70 -4.26
CA HIS A 661 14.57 0.94 -4.25
C HIS A 661 13.51 1.52 -5.20
N GLU A 662 13.49 2.83 -5.44
CA GLU A 662 12.61 3.50 -6.40
C GLU A 662 13.07 3.34 -7.86
N SER A 663 14.31 2.92 -8.10
CA SER A 663 14.85 2.81 -9.45
C SER A 663 14.08 1.80 -10.28
N ALA A 664 13.71 2.21 -11.48
CA ALA A 664 13.29 1.33 -12.55
C ALA A 664 14.48 1.11 -13.47
N TRP A 665 14.92 -0.14 -13.66
CA TRP A 665 16.04 -0.43 -14.54
C TRP A 665 15.68 -1.53 -15.54
N PRO A 666 16.27 -1.54 -16.76
CA PRO A 666 16.04 -2.60 -17.74
C PRO A 666 16.56 -3.94 -17.22
N THR A 667 15.99 -5.03 -17.71
CA THR A 667 16.38 -6.39 -17.33
C THR A 667 17.80 -6.74 -17.71
N ARG A 668 18.33 -6.10 -18.76
CA ARG A 668 19.70 -6.32 -19.26
C ARG A 668 20.31 -5.00 -19.70
N PHE A 669 21.66 -4.87 -19.51
CA PHE A 669 22.46 -3.75 -19.99
C PHE A 669 23.62 -4.27 -20.83
N ARG A 670 24.06 -3.42 -21.76
CA ARG A 670 25.38 -3.51 -22.39
C ARG A 670 26.18 -2.27 -22.06
N LEU A 671 27.45 -2.45 -21.77
CA LEU A 671 28.42 -1.39 -21.62
C LEU A 671 29.31 -1.38 -22.87
N ALA A 672 29.38 -0.24 -23.54
CA ALA A 672 30.27 -0.05 -24.67
C ALA A 672 31.32 1.04 -24.33
N VAL A 673 32.51 0.91 -24.93
CA VAL A 673 33.58 1.91 -24.84
C VAL A 673 33.90 2.46 -26.21
N LEU A 674 34.18 3.76 -26.26
CA LEU A 674 34.62 4.45 -27.47
C LEU A 674 36.17 4.37 -27.57
N ARG A 675 36.66 3.68 -28.56
CA ARG A 675 38.11 3.57 -28.83
C ARG A 675 38.65 4.84 -29.47
N GLU A 676 39.98 4.94 -29.54
CA GLU A 676 40.67 6.05 -30.20
C GLU A 676 40.36 6.17 -31.69
N ASP A 677 40.08 5.03 -32.35
CA ASP A 677 39.67 4.96 -33.76
C ASP A 677 38.22 5.48 -34.01
N GLY A 678 37.53 5.92 -32.97
CA GLY A 678 36.16 6.42 -33.05
C GLY A 678 35.08 5.34 -33.09
N GLN A 679 35.39 4.06 -32.92
CA GLN A 679 34.42 2.97 -32.91
C GLN A 679 33.95 2.65 -31.50
N TRP A 680 32.65 2.41 -31.37
CA TRP A 680 32.03 1.86 -30.16
C TRP A 680 32.14 0.33 -30.14
N VAL A 681 32.74 -0.21 -29.09
CA VAL A 681 32.93 -1.65 -28.91
C VAL A 681 32.29 -2.09 -27.60
N GLU A 682 31.54 -3.18 -27.62
CA GLU A 682 31.00 -3.77 -26.40
C GLU A 682 32.14 -4.21 -25.49
N ALA A 683 32.14 -3.71 -24.25
CA ALA A 683 33.17 -3.99 -23.26
C ALA A 683 32.67 -4.96 -22.17
N ALA A 684 31.37 -4.90 -21.83
CA ALA A 684 30.76 -5.79 -20.85
C ALA A 684 29.25 -5.84 -21.06
N ARG A 685 28.61 -6.86 -20.49
CA ARG A 685 27.16 -6.97 -20.42
C ARG A 685 26.72 -7.46 -19.04
N TRP A 686 25.48 -7.13 -18.69
CA TRP A 686 24.84 -7.66 -17.49
C TRP A 686 24.58 -9.16 -17.68
N ASP A 687 25.01 -9.96 -16.70
CA ASP A 687 24.86 -11.41 -16.68
C ASP A 687 24.65 -11.96 -15.25
N GLY A 688 24.62 -13.27 -15.08
CA GLY A 688 24.42 -13.95 -13.79
C GLY A 688 25.45 -13.56 -12.71
N PRO A 689 26.79 -13.50 -12.99
CA PRO A 689 27.78 -13.02 -12.04
C PRO A 689 27.52 -11.60 -11.50
N HIS A 690 27.00 -10.68 -12.30
CA HIS A 690 26.61 -9.35 -11.85
C HIS A 690 25.35 -9.35 -10.99
N GLN A 691 24.40 -10.26 -11.24
CA GLN A 691 23.23 -10.46 -10.35
C GLN A 691 23.68 -10.92 -8.97
N ILE A 692 24.62 -11.87 -8.89
CA ILE A 692 25.16 -12.37 -7.63
C ILE A 692 25.89 -11.24 -6.88
N GLN A 693 26.73 -10.46 -7.58
CA GLN A 693 27.42 -9.29 -7.02
C GLN A 693 26.44 -8.30 -6.38
N LEU A 694 25.32 -8.03 -7.08
CA LEU A 694 24.28 -7.12 -6.60
C LEU A 694 23.59 -7.67 -5.35
N VAL A 695 23.22 -8.96 -5.32
CA VAL A 695 22.59 -9.61 -4.18
C VAL A 695 23.52 -9.59 -2.97
N GLU A 696 24.79 -9.94 -3.11
CA GLU A 696 25.79 -9.87 -2.03
C GLU A 696 25.94 -8.44 -1.47
N GLY A 697 25.93 -7.44 -2.35
CA GLY A 697 25.97 -6.05 -1.94
C GLY A 697 24.74 -5.63 -1.15
N LEU A 698 23.54 -6.03 -1.59
CA LEU A 698 22.27 -5.72 -0.92
C LEU A 698 22.08 -6.45 0.41
N LEU A 699 22.66 -7.63 0.57
CA LEU A 699 22.69 -8.33 1.86
C LEU A 699 23.55 -7.60 2.90
N GLN A 700 24.55 -6.83 2.46
CA GLN A 700 25.42 -6.00 3.32
C GLN A 700 24.85 -4.60 3.56
N ASP A 701 24.36 -3.94 2.51
CA ASP A 701 23.73 -2.61 2.54
C ASP A 701 22.44 -2.60 1.70
N PRO A 702 21.27 -2.77 2.30
CA PRO A 702 20.01 -2.88 1.59
C PRO A 702 19.51 -1.55 0.97
N ARG A 703 20.14 -0.41 1.30
CA ARG A 703 19.74 0.92 0.82
C ARG A 703 20.06 1.13 -0.64
N MET A 704 21.20 0.61 -1.09
CA MET A 704 21.74 0.89 -2.43
C MET A 704 22.31 -0.38 -3.04
N GLY A 705 21.80 -0.76 -4.20
CA GLY A 705 22.41 -1.78 -5.05
C GLY A 705 23.54 -1.17 -5.87
N ARG A 706 24.68 -1.87 -5.95
CA ARG A 706 25.80 -1.47 -6.78
C ARG A 706 26.17 -2.59 -7.72
N ILE A 707 26.25 -2.25 -9.01
CA ILE A 707 26.66 -3.15 -10.07
C ILE A 707 27.96 -2.59 -10.65
N GLY A 708 29.02 -3.35 -10.54
CA GLY A 708 30.32 -2.95 -11.06
C GLY A 708 30.72 -3.79 -12.27
N PHE A 709 31.13 -3.14 -13.33
CA PHE A 709 31.75 -3.73 -14.51
C PHE A 709 33.23 -3.43 -14.47
N ALA A 710 34.07 -4.45 -14.21
CA ALA A 710 35.52 -4.30 -14.29
C ALA A 710 35.94 -4.28 -15.76
N LEU A 711 36.79 -3.33 -16.11
CA LEU A 711 37.40 -3.16 -17.45
C LEU A 711 38.92 -3.32 -17.39
N ASP A 712 39.51 -3.56 -18.53
CA ASP A 712 40.97 -3.87 -18.64
C ASP A 712 41.90 -2.68 -18.45
N GLY A 713 41.38 -1.49 -18.17
CA GLY A 713 42.17 -0.28 -17.92
C GLY A 713 42.80 0.32 -19.17
N ARG A 714 42.33 -0.02 -20.36
CA ARG A 714 42.77 0.62 -21.62
C ARG A 714 42.26 2.05 -21.70
N GLU A 715 43.01 2.86 -22.43
CA GLU A 715 42.60 4.22 -22.75
C GLU A 715 41.40 4.21 -23.71
N VAL A 716 40.37 4.96 -23.35
CA VAL A 716 39.15 5.11 -24.13
C VAL A 716 38.70 6.56 -24.17
N ARG A 717 37.95 6.94 -25.20
CA ARG A 717 37.42 8.30 -25.41
C ARG A 717 36.02 8.48 -24.90
N GLY A 718 35.36 7.41 -24.41
CA GLY A 718 34.03 7.48 -23.86
C GLY A 718 33.51 6.13 -23.38
N VAL A 719 32.41 6.18 -22.62
CA VAL A 719 31.69 5.03 -22.10
C VAL A 719 30.18 5.22 -22.37
N SER A 720 29.50 4.18 -22.80
CA SER A 720 28.06 4.21 -23.07
C SER A 720 27.37 3.04 -22.40
N LEU A 721 26.26 3.31 -21.70
CA LEU A 721 25.36 2.33 -21.12
C LEU A 721 24.12 2.22 -22.01
N LEU A 722 23.86 1.00 -22.51
CA LEU A 722 22.79 0.71 -23.43
C LEU A 722 21.83 -0.29 -22.77
N PRO A 723 20.58 0.08 -22.49
CA PRO A 723 19.57 -0.87 -22.06
C PRO A 723 19.25 -1.84 -23.20
N GLN A 724 19.04 -3.12 -22.86
CA GLN A 724 18.56 -4.11 -23.82
C GLN A 724 17.05 -4.33 -23.61
N THR A 725 16.29 -4.24 -24.69
CA THR A 725 14.88 -4.57 -24.74
C THR A 725 14.72 -6.08 -24.96
N GLY A 726 14.75 -6.82 -23.90
CA GLY A 726 14.45 -8.26 -23.94
C GLY A 726 13.63 -8.61 -22.69
N GLY A 727 12.37 -8.26 -22.72
CA GLY A 727 11.47 -8.31 -21.58
C GLY A 727 11.00 -6.88 -21.29
N THR A 728 9.74 -6.65 -21.51
CA THR A 728 9.09 -5.35 -21.41
C THR A 728 9.09 -4.84 -19.98
N SER A 729 10.10 -4.08 -19.59
CA SER A 729 9.92 -3.16 -18.47
C SER A 729 8.84 -2.15 -18.89
N ALA A 730 7.61 -2.39 -18.48
CA ALA A 730 6.49 -1.44 -18.64
C ALA A 730 6.71 -0.17 -17.79
N ALA A 731 7.67 -0.20 -16.85
CA ALA A 731 8.19 0.94 -16.14
C ALA A 731 9.33 1.57 -16.94
N GLY A 732 9.43 2.89 -16.95
CA GLY A 732 10.52 3.60 -17.59
C GLY A 732 11.91 3.20 -17.05
N TRP A 733 12.93 3.89 -17.48
CA TRP A 733 14.30 3.70 -17.01
C TRP A 733 14.65 4.83 -16.02
N SER A 734 15.16 4.47 -14.84
CA SER A 734 15.64 5.43 -13.84
C SER A 734 17.00 4.98 -13.32
N LEU A 735 18.00 5.84 -13.44
CA LEU A 735 19.37 5.61 -13.06
C LEU A 735 19.84 6.72 -12.09
N PRO A 736 19.92 6.44 -10.78
CA PRO A 736 20.35 7.42 -9.79
C PRO A 736 21.80 7.87 -9.99
N GLU A 737 22.71 6.95 -10.29
CA GLU A 737 24.11 7.29 -10.41
C GLU A 737 24.86 6.34 -11.36
N PHE A 738 25.71 6.89 -12.19
CA PHE A 738 26.57 6.19 -13.13
C PHE A 738 28.01 6.70 -12.95
N ARG A 739 28.87 5.88 -12.37
CA ARG A 739 30.25 6.25 -12.02
C ARG A 739 31.24 5.61 -12.96
N ILE A 740 32.16 6.39 -13.52
CA ILE A 740 33.25 5.92 -14.32
C ILE A 740 34.51 5.98 -13.45
N LEU A 741 35.27 4.88 -13.43
CA LEU A 741 36.45 4.72 -12.57
C LEU A 741 37.70 4.72 -13.44
N GLU A 742 38.62 5.68 -13.18
CA GLU A 742 39.91 5.77 -13.79
C GLU A 742 40.93 4.91 -13.03
N ARG A 743 41.87 4.28 -13.72
CA ARG A 743 42.95 3.49 -13.12
C ARG A 743 43.82 4.37 -12.22
N ARG A 744 44.13 3.88 -11.00
CA ARG A 744 45.08 4.59 -10.12
C ARG A 744 46.45 4.64 -10.74
N PRO A 745 47.13 5.79 -10.74
CA PRO A 745 48.56 5.85 -11.13
C PRO A 745 49.38 4.96 -10.20
N GLY A 746 50.10 3.98 -10.73
CA GLY A 746 50.98 3.10 -9.97
C GLY A 746 50.42 1.81 -9.41
N GLY A 747 49.12 1.48 -9.66
CA GLY A 747 48.51 0.18 -9.31
C GLY A 747 48.87 -0.87 -10.37
N GLY A 748 49.69 -1.85 -10.03
CA GLY A 748 49.86 -3.08 -10.81
C GLY A 748 48.55 -3.90 -10.86
N PHE A 749 48.44 -4.81 -11.85
CA PHE A 749 47.33 -5.77 -11.98
C PHE A 749 47.23 -6.65 -10.75
#